data_e3fe8e6bf7683a36cc998a35a7889936
#
_entry.id   e3fe8e6bf7683a36cc998a35a7889936
#
_cell.length_a   1.000
_cell.length_b   1.000
_cell.length_c   1.000
_cell.angle_alpha   90.00
_cell.angle_beta   90.00
_cell.angle_gamma   90.00
#
_symmetry.space_group_name_H-M   'P 1'
#
loop_
_entity.id
_entity.type
_entity.pdbx_description
1 polymer ?
#
loop_
_entity_poly.entity_id
_entity_poly.type
_entity_poly.pdbx_seq_one_letter_code
_entity_poly.pdbx_strand_id
1 'polypeptide(L)'
;MISISFVLTSAQVYSGIDMEIRNESTADKPNIVDLVVWVKNETSSKFEGNIYIDVPKGFRSVSGNQIKIELNAGENRFLPVKILVSNDAGFGDEEIVFSCKNSGNELVVKKKIIYKVQENNTLRLSAENSLIYMNENNVNDSVEVRARVTNMGNKRQDVTVVFKIPETAQGVIFVERKAKIEVLKDTVFTFKFLPAHILKSTQVTVNIAGFREPEKEIFGNTSVSIQNISSTQRYRDMQPMTGFSSYAKNSITASYRRVGDNSDMYQLMGSGGFNLPAGYVFIRGNIYTMSNQSDPVVNNTYISYHRGNSEITLGNVSKMLEMPLFGRGAEYSITSPDKDKKIELGFIDQSFNLIEKTPFLQNGYGLYARGTLGAQNTSRSISGVYAFRNDPYENANHNLLGTDVQYLFSKDWRVNAKLYSGMSFYEQSNSTKPSLGVESQYSGVISKVNLNGSYFFSTDYYPGNRRGVLQIQQGFSKTVFKEHYAYANILVSDFSPKYFSYDYTTRSKNLRLDTGINFARKGDFGWGIGYQYQEETSNNYNSFLNTFGSNELSSLKAQRLTEYTSWTSPNKKHSSILGVEAGLVTYPDMEKPKFQMKLSGNYGYKAFSFSYIYQYGAYFLSEYAFSKMMNKTEDYKKLSLSAFYNKAFFKDKVNLTSGISYTDDVLYGKAPSAFFNLKYLGRQYGLYLNSSWYKYSVGNLNNNMLTVEAGVTLNLPTNTLDPGKKGSIKAFVYYDNNDNNRYDEGDEAADGYVIMINNISFKSNKEGNIEYKQIPYGKYRLKQVIQQGWYYDEMDIEMNSHRRSLEIPLHRNGTIRGKIEYSFDAKTAQEFNPKLGGILINIFQGEKLLQRISTDENGEFLAFLGTGEYRISLNESTLPVNTYCEQTYMDAESIAGKISVLNPFVIKVKEKKIRVKKFGN
;
A
#
# COMPACT_ATOMS: atom_id res chain seq x y z
N MET A 1 26.62 9.89 -29.39
CA MET A 1 27.47 10.88 -30.10
C MET A 1 28.03 11.83 -29.06
N ILE A 2 29.30 11.66 -28.68
CA ILE A 2 29.99 12.53 -27.73
C ILE A 2 30.68 13.60 -28.54
N SER A 3 30.18 14.82 -28.50
CA SER A 3 30.87 15.98 -29.12
C SER A 3 31.96 16.46 -28.16
N ILE A 4 33.20 16.23 -28.53
CA ILE A 4 34.35 16.78 -27.83
C ILE A 4 34.60 18.19 -28.40
N SER A 5 34.30 19.21 -27.62
CA SER A 5 34.61 20.59 -27.99
C SER A 5 36.04 20.90 -27.55
N PHE A 6 36.92 21.13 -28.54
CA PHE A 6 38.24 21.65 -28.27
C PHE A 6 38.18 23.16 -28.11
N VAL A 7 38.56 23.68 -26.97
CA VAL A 7 38.85 25.11 -26.77
C VAL A 7 40.37 25.26 -26.66
N LEU A 8 40.98 25.69 -27.75
CA LEU A 8 42.38 26.13 -27.75
C LEU A 8 42.45 27.53 -27.15
N THR A 9 43.01 27.65 -25.95
CA THR A 9 43.41 28.97 -25.39
C THR A 9 44.88 29.20 -25.60
N SER A 10 45.19 30.36 -26.17
CA SER A 10 46.53 30.83 -26.53
C SER A 10 47.50 30.78 -25.35
N ALA A 11 48.62 30.08 -25.52
CA ALA A 11 49.74 30.09 -24.60
C ALA A 11 50.75 31.18 -25.02
N GLN A 12 51.31 31.88 -24.03
CA GLN A 12 52.52 32.65 -24.24
C GLN A 12 53.71 31.69 -24.55
N VAL A 13 54.22 31.75 -25.77
CA VAL A 13 55.31 30.90 -26.22
C VAL A 13 56.64 31.64 -25.90
N TYR A 14 57.41 31.12 -24.95
CA TYR A 14 58.85 31.35 -24.91
C TYR A 14 59.44 30.51 -26.00
N SER A 15 60.11 31.17 -26.92
CA SER A 15 60.68 30.66 -28.19
C SER A 15 61.52 29.40 -28.03
N GLY A 16 61.06 28.27 -28.59
CA GLY A 16 61.92 27.15 -28.92
C GLY A 16 61.53 25.76 -28.47
N ILE A 17 60.56 25.60 -27.53
CA ILE A 17 60.00 24.26 -27.15
C ILE A 17 58.53 24.31 -27.40
N ASP A 18 58.07 23.41 -28.27
CA ASP A 18 56.64 23.21 -28.50
C ASP A 18 56.15 21.96 -27.74
N MET A 19 54.92 22.05 -27.18
CA MET A 19 54.28 20.97 -26.44
C MET A 19 52.83 20.84 -26.85
N GLU A 20 52.43 19.65 -27.26
CA GLU A 20 51.05 19.28 -27.57
C GLU A 20 50.61 18.12 -26.68
N ILE A 21 49.34 18.13 -26.23
CA ILE A 21 48.76 17.07 -25.43
C ILE A 21 47.66 16.44 -26.24
N ARG A 22 47.75 15.14 -26.45
CA ARG A 22 46.72 14.33 -27.11
C ARG A 22 46.04 13.44 -26.13
N ASN A 23 44.72 13.45 -26.16
CA ASN A 23 43.89 12.59 -25.33
C ASN A 23 43.59 11.30 -26.11
N GLU A 24 44.11 10.18 -25.65
CA GLU A 24 43.83 8.83 -26.16
C GLU A 24 42.91 8.01 -25.26
N SER A 25 42.18 8.66 -24.34
CA SER A 25 41.28 7.98 -23.41
C SER A 25 40.12 7.33 -24.17
N THR A 26 39.74 6.11 -23.77
CA THR A 26 38.67 5.35 -24.36
C THR A 26 37.45 5.33 -23.42
N ALA A 27 36.25 5.33 -23.97
CA ALA A 27 35.00 5.39 -23.20
C ALA A 27 34.77 4.16 -22.31
N ASP A 28 35.44 3.05 -22.56
CA ASP A 28 35.36 1.80 -21.78
C ASP A 28 36.22 1.86 -20.49
N LYS A 29 36.98 2.93 -20.28
CA LYS A 29 37.81 3.14 -19.08
C LYS A 29 37.57 4.52 -18.46
N PRO A 30 36.41 4.78 -17.92
CA PRO A 30 36.03 6.13 -17.47
C PRO A 30 36.90 6.68 -16.31
N ASN A 31 37.66 5.83 -15.62
CA ASN A 31 38.50 6.22 -14.48
C ASN A 31 39.98 6.33 -14.82
N ILE A 32 40.34 6.29 -16.10
CA ILE A 32 41.69 6.47 -16.57
C ILE A 32 41.70 7.50 -17.68
N VAL A 33 42.56 8.49 -17.52
CA VAL A 33 42.86 9.45 -18.55
C VAL A 33 44.20 9.05 -19.18
N ASP A 34 44.18 8.58 -20.42
CA ASP A 34 45.37 8.20 -21.20
C ASP A 34 45.74 9.38 -22.08
N LEU A 35 46.89 10.00 -21.81
CA LEU A 35 47.38 11.17 -22.52
C LEU A 35 48.74 10.86 -23.15
N VAL A 36 48.99 11.48 -24.27
CA VAL A 36 50.33 11.50 -24.88
C VAL A 36 50.77 12.95 -24.98
N VAL A 37 51.85 13.29 -24.28
CA VAL A 37 52.48 14.59 -24.35
C VAL A 37 53.57 14.54 -25.42
N TRP A 38 53.36 15.25 -26.53
CA TRP A 38 54.34 15.43 -27.55
C TRP A 38 55.12 16.72 -27.27
N VAL A 39 56.46 16.61 -27.26
CA VAL A 39 57.36 17.72 -27.00
C VAL A 39 58.42 17.78 -28.13
N LYS A 40 58.63 18.97 -28.68
CA LYS A 40 59.63 19.20 -29.75
C LYS A 40 60.55 20.32 -29.34
N ASN A 41 61.85 20.10 -29.52
CA ASN A 41 62.83 21.14 -29.36
C ASN A 41 63.09 21.81 -30.73
N GLU A 42 62.58 23.00 -30.91
CA GLU A 42 62.77 23.78 -32.13
C GLU A 42 64.05 24.68 -32.10
N THR A 43 64.82 24.62 -31.00
CA THR A 43 66.08 25.38 -30.89
C THR A 43 67.23 24.64 -31.54
N SER A 44 68.29 25.38 -31.77
CA SER A 44 69.54 24.84 -32.31
C SER A 44 70.44 24.21 -31.26
N SER A 45 70.06 24.17 -29.98
CA SER A 45 70.80 23.60 -28.84
C SER A 45 70.06 22.51 -28.16
N LYS A 46 70.80 21.65 -27.39
CA LYS A 46 70.20 20.63 -26.52
C LYS A 46 69.39 21.29 -25.44
N PHE A 47 68.13 20.78 -25.23
CA PHE A 47 67.26 21.20 -24.15
C PHE A 47 67.26 20.17 -23.05
N GLU A 48 67.46 20.61 -21.82
CA GLU A 48 67.21 19.77 -20.59
C GLU A 48 66.21 20.44 -19.67
N GLY A 49 65.23 19.68 -19.22
CA GLY A 49 64.17 20.22 -18.40
C GLY A 49 63.27 19.14 -17.79
N ASN A 50 62.21 19.58 -17.14
CA ASN A 50 61.21 18.71 -16.50
C ASN A 50 59.79 19.15 -16.91
N ILE A 51 58.95 18.18 -17.18
CA ILE A 51 57.52 18.40 -17.33
C ILE A 51 56.85 18.08 -16.00
N TYR A 52 56.19 19.08 -15.44
CA TYR A 52 55.37 18.97 -14.24
C TYR A 52 53.93 18.74 -14.65
N ILE A 53 53.26 17.81 -13.94
CA ILE A 53 51.86 17.45 -14.16
C ILE A 53 51.10 17.85 -12.93
N ASP A 54 50.32 18.91 -13.02
CA ASP A 54 49.42 19.35 -11.96
C ASP A 54 48.01 18.77 -12.21
N VAL A 55 47.53 17.97 -11.29
CA VAL A 55 46.23 17.30 -11.37
C VAL A 55 45.31 17.82 -10.29
N PRO A 56 44.02 17.97 -10.57
CA PRO A 56 43.02 18.40 -9.56
C PRO A 56 42.83 17.35 -8.49
N LYS A 57 42.07 17.73 -7.44
CA LYS A 57 41.73 16.82 -6.35
C LYS A 57 40.95 15.62 -6.88
N GLY A 58 41.31 14.43 -6.40
CA GLY A 58 40.74 13.17 -6.89
C GLY A 58 41.37 12.62 -8.15
N PHE A 59 42.44 13.29 -8.66
CA PHE A 59 43.25 12.78 -9.77
C PHE A 59 44.65 12.45 -9.31
N ARG A 60 45.25 11.41 -9.89
CA ARG A 60 46.65 11.01 -9.59
C ARG A 60 47.39 10.55 -10.83
N SER A 61 48.51 11.16 -11.10
CA SER A 61 49.41 10.69 -12.15
C SER A 61 50.12 9.39 -11.75
N VAL A 62 50.02 8.38 -12.59
CA VAL A 62 50.70 7.07 -12.39
C VAL A 62 52.20 7.22 -12.72
N SER A 63 52.52 8.08 -13.68
CA SER A 63 53.92 8.32 -14.11
C SER A 63 54.71 9.23 -13.16
N GLY A 64 54.10 9.65 -12.06
CA GLY A 64 54.62 10.70 -11.18
C GLY A 64 54.25 12.11 -11.67
N ASN A 65 54.43 13.10 -10.80
CA ASN A 65 54.11 14.49 -11.11
C ASN A 65 55.21 15.25 -11.85
N GLN A 66 56.34 14.60 -12.10
CA GLN A 66 57.50 15.18 -12.77
C GLN A 66 58.12 14.17 -13.73
N ILE A 67 58.37 14.54 -14.95
CA ILE A 67 59.03 13.73 -15.97
C ILE A 67 60.25 14.52 -16.49
N LYS A 68 61.46 13.96 -16.28
CA LYS A 68 62.67 14.54 -16.82
C LYS A 68 62.75 14.33 -18.32
N ILE A 69 63.08 15.38 -19.09
CA ILE A 69 63.26 15.33 -20.53
C ILE A 69 64.59 15.92 -20.93
N GLU A 70 65.21 15.26 -21.89
CA GLU A 70 66.43 15.74 -22.59
C GLU A 70 66.18 15.59 -24.11
N LEU A 71 66.27 16.66 -24.87
CA LEU A 71 65.96 16.69 -26.28
C LEU A 71 67.10 17.35 -27.02
N ASN A 72 67.68 16.70 -28.02
CA ASN A 72 68.65 17.34 -28.93
C ASN A 72 68.02 18.41 -29.83
N ALA A 73 68.80 19.21 -30.53
CA ALA A 73 68.29 20.20 -31.48
C ALA A 73 67.40 19.54 -32.56
N GLY A 74 66.13 20.00 -32.70
CA GLY A 74 65.16 19.45 -33.63
C GLY A 74 64.50 18.13 -33.23
N GLU A 75 64.90 17.54 -32.09
CA GLU A 75 64.35 16.26 -31.61
C GLU A 75 62.92 16.47 -31.08
N ASN A 76 62.07 15.50 -31.37
CA ASN A 76 60.77 15.41 -30.73
C ASN A 76 60.63 14.08 -29.95
N ARG A 77 59.76 14.06 -28.90
CA ARG A 77 59.51 12.90 -28.08
C ARG A 77 58.08 12.79 -27.65
N PHE A 78 57.53 11.57 -27.65
CA PHE A 78 56.22 11.23 -27.17
C PHE A 78 56.32 10.64 -25.76
N LEU A 79 55.65 11.24 -24.81
CA LEU A 79 55.63 10.84 -23.41
C LEU A 79 54.24 10.36 -23.02
N PRO A 80 54.03 9.05 -22.81
CA PRO A 80 52.75 8.56 -22.36
C PRO A 80 52.51 8.92 -20.90
N VAL A 81 51.42 9.53 -20.59
CA VAL A 81 50.96 9.91 -19.25
C VAL A 81 49.64 9.28 -18.96
N LYS A 82 49.61 8.56 -17.82
CA LYS A 82 48.33 7.98 -17.32
C LYS A 82 47.96 8.66 -16.02
N ILE A 83 46.66 9.06 -15.96
CA ILE A 83 46.11 9.69 -14.78
C ILE A 83 44.91 8.86 -14.33
N LEU A 84 44.92 8.46 -13.09
CA LEU A 84 43.80 7.76 -12.43
C LEU A 84 42.83 8.82 -11.89
N VAL A 85 41.54 8.62 -12.16
CA VAL A 85 40.45 9.43 -11.61
C VAL A 85 39.79 8.64 -10.51
N SER A 86 39.76 9.19 -9.31
CA SER A 86 39.16 8.59 -8.14
C SER A 86 37.63 8.77 -8.16
N ASN A 87 36.91 7.93 -7.38
CA ASN A 87 35.47 8.06 -7.24
C ASN A 87 35.02 9.31 -6.47
N ASP A 88 35.94 9.97 -5.77
CA ASP A 88 35.70 11.24 -5.06
C ASP A 88 36.09 12.47 -5.90
N ALA A 89 36.55 12.29 -7.14
CA ALA A 89 36.75 13.38 -8.07
C ALA A 89 35.43 14.14 -8.29
N GLY A 90 35.44 15.45 -8.10
CA GLY A 90 34.27 16.30 -8.23
C GLY A 90 33.60 16.17 -9.62
N PHE A 91 32.30 16.24 -9.68
CA PHE A 91 31.56 16.31 -10.94
C PHE A 91 31.82 17.62 -11.68
N GLY A 92 32.08 17.56 -12.94
CA GLY A 92 32.26 18.74 -13.78
C GLY A 92 33.52 18.72 -14.63
N ASP A 93 33.91 19.89 -15.12
CA ASP A 93 35.07 20.09 -15.94
C ASP A 93 36.30 20.37 -15.07
N GLU A 94 37.23 19.44 -15.07
CA GLU A 94 38.47 19.50 -14.27
C GLU A 94 39.68 19.76 -15.16
N GLU A 95 40.55 20.71 -14.75
CA GLU A 95 41.73 21.09 -15.51
C GLU A 95 42.97 20.28 -15.06
N ILE A 96 43.59 19.61 -16.01
CA ILE A 96 44.91 18.99 -15.85
C ILE A 96 45.94 19.90 -16.55
N VAL A 97 46.94 20.32 -15.80
CA VAL A 97 47.94 21.32 -16.29
C VAL A 97 49.29 20.66 -16.47
N PHE A 98 49.90 20.87 -17.62
CA PHE A 98 51.26 20.46 -17.94
C PHE A 98 52.15 21.69 -18.05
N SER A 99 53.25 21.69 -17.31
CA SER A 99 54.20 22.81 -17.32
C SER A 99 55.60 22.27 -17.61
N CYS A 100 56.21 22.67 -18.71
CA CYS A 100 57.59 22.34 -19.00
C CYS A 100 58.49 23.45 -18.47
N LYS A 101 59.50 23.09 -17.66
CA LYS A 101 60.47 24.00 -17.09
C LYS A 101 61.88 23.58 -17.52
N ASN A 102 62.77 24.53 -17.74
CA ASN A 102 64.18 24.30 -18.06
C ASN A 102 64.98 23.87 -16.81
N SER A 103 66.25 23.51 -16.95
CA SER A 103 67.17 23.16 -15.84
C SER A 103 67.33 24.27 -14.79
N GLY A 104 67.02 25.51 -15.11
CA GLY A 104 66.97 26.66 -14.20
C GLY A 104 65.59 26.83 -13.49
N ASN A 105 64.67 25.93 -13.67
CA ASN A 105 63.30 25.95 -13.14
C ASN A 105 62.39 27.08 -13.69
N GLU A 106 62.78 27.70 -14.82
CA GLU A 106 61.98 28.71 -15.50
C GLU A 106 60.94 28.04 -16.40
N LEU A 107 59.69 28.58 -16.41
CA LEU A 107 58.61 28.06 -17.20
C LEU A 107 58.84 28.34 -18.70
N VAL A 108 58.88 27.29 -19.50
CA VAL A 108 59.14 27.37 -20.95
C VAL A 108 57.80 27.31 -21.70
N VAL A 109 56.93 26.30 -21.38
CA VAL A 109 55.63 26.18 -22.02
C VAL A 109 54.65 25.59 -21.01
N LYS A 110 53.41 26.07 -21.07
CA LYS A 110 52.30 25.58 -20.22
C LYS A 110 51.10 25.23 -21.09
N LYS A 111 50.57 24.06 -20.94
CA LYS A 111 49.36 23.61 -21.63
C LYS A 111 48.39 23.01 -20.62
N LYS A 112 47.10 23.12 -20.94
CA LYS A 112 46.06 22.55 -20.14
C LYS A 112 45.09 21.68 -20.96
N ILE A 113 44.54 20.68 -20.35
CA ILE A 113 43.47 19.87 -20.92
C ILE A 113 42.31 19.83 -19.92
N ILE A 114 41.11 19.90 -20.45
CA ILE A 114 39.89 19.77 -19.65
C ILE A 114 39.39 18.33 -19.71
N TYR A 115 39.21 17.73 -18.59
CA TYR A 115 38.59 16.41 -18.46
C TYR A 115 37.24 16.50 -17.75
N LYS A 116 36.16 16.01 -18.40
CA LYS A 116 34.83 16.05 -17.87
C LYS A 116 34.56 14.80 -17.03
N VAL A 117 34.48 14.98 -15.71
CA VAL A 117 34.10 13.91 -14.78
C VAL A 117 32.59 13.65 -14.87
N GLN A 118 32.20 12.39 -15.09
CA GLN A 118 30.79 12.00 -15.18
C GLN A 118 30.10 12.07 -13.81
N GLU A 119 28.82 12.43 -13.82
CA GLU A 119 28.00 12.51 -12.64
C GLU A 119 27.67 11.11 -12.10
N ASN A 120 27.95 10.89 -10.83
CA ASN A 120 27.53 9.71 -10.06
C ASN A 120 26.61 10.15 -8.91
N ASN A 121 25.34 9.78 -8.99
CA ASN A 121 24.29 10.19 -8.06
C ASN A 121 23.89 9.08 -7.07
N THR A 122 24.77 8.17 -6.74
CA THR A 122 24.44 7.03 -5.89
C THR A 122 24.21 7.46 -4.45
N LEU A 123 23.00 7.19 -3.95
CA LEU A 123 22.60 7.38 -2.56
C LEU A 123 22.19 6.06 -1.92
N ARG A 124 22.45 5.88 -0.64
CA ARG A 124 22.05 4.73 0.15
C ARG A 124 21.27 5.16 1.38
N LEU A 125 20.10 4.55 1.59
CA LEU A 125 19.29 4.72 2.80
C LEU A 125 19.36 3.45 3.64
N SER A 126 19.60 3.58 4.94
CA SER A 126 19.56 2.49 5.92
C SER A 126 18.92 2.95 7.23
N ALA A 127 18.20 2.07 7.92
CA ALA A 127 17.79 2.30 9.29
C ALA A 127 18.93 1.91 10.23
N GLU A 128 19.18 2.71 11.26
CA GLU A 128 20.21 2.37 12.27
C GLU A 128 19.77 1.19 13.14
N ASN A 129 18.48 1.13 13.46
CA ASN A 129 17.86 0.02 14.17
C ASN A 129 16.65 -0.47 13.40
N SER A 130 16.58 -1.74 13.06
CA SER A 130 15.41 -2.33 12.41
C SER A 130 14.28 -2.67 13.39
N LEU A 131 14.61 -2.78 14.68
CA LEU A 131 13.70 -3.14 15.75
C LEU A 131 13.97 -2.29 17.00
N ILE A 132 12.91 -1.71 17.55
CA ILE A 132 12.92 -0.91 18.78
C ILE A 132 11.94 -1.54 19.74
N TYR A 133 12.38 -1.80 20.98
CA TYR A 133 11.53 -2.28 22.06
C TYR A 133 11.08 -1.15 22.97
N MET A 134 9.80 -1.19 23.34
CA MET A 134 9.22 -0.27 24.32
C MET A 134 8.63 -1.04 25.48
N ASN A 135 8.66 -0.45 26.68
CA ASN A 135 8.06 -1.00 27.87
C ASN A 135 6.69 -0.31 28.12
N GLU A 136 5.66 -1.08 28.43
CA GLU A 136 4.32 -0.56 28.78
C GLU A 136 4.33 0.47 29.91
N ASN A 137 5.28 0.38 30.82
CA ASN A 137 5.40 1.30 31.96
C ASN A 137 5.91 2.70 31.60
N ASN A 138 6.46 2.88 30.39
CA ASN A 138 7.06 4.11 29.90
C ASN A 138 6.23 4.74 28.77
N VAL A 139 4.91 4.78 28.92
CA VAL A 139 3.96 5.31 27.90
C VAL A 139 4.25 6.77 27.52
N ASN A 140 4.98 7.49 28.34
CA ASN A 140 5.34 8.90 28.11
C ASN A 140 6.73 9.07 27.45
N ASP A 141 7.48 7.99 27.25
CA ASP A 141 8.78 8.10 26.61
C ASP A 141 8.63 8.23 25.10
N SER A 142 9.34 9.20 24.53
CA SER A 142 9.38 9.35 23.08
C SER A 142 10.24 8.25 22.46
N VAL A 143 9.73 7.64 21.38
CA VAL A 143 10.51 6.74 20.54
C VAL A 143 11.28 7.54 19.53
N GLU A 144 12.55 7.24 19.40
CA GLU A 144 13.43 7.84 18.40
C GLU A 144 13.75 6.83 17.30
N VAL A 145 13.34 7.15 16.08
CA VAL A 145 13.64 6.37 14.86
C VAL A 145 14.72 7.10 14.09
N ARG A 146 15.81 6.41 13.75
CA ARG A 146 16.96 6.96 13.04
C ARG A 146 17.17 6.28 11.71
N ALA A 147 17.38 7.10 10.69
CA ALA A 147 17.72 6.66 9.34
C ALA A 147 18.96 7.38 8.83
N ARG A 148 19.91 6.63 8.33
CA ARG A 148 21.17 7.15 7.77
C ARG A 148 21.08 7.18 6.26
N VAL A 149 21.38 8.33 5.66
CA VAL A 149 21.58 8.48 4.22
C VAL A 149 23.04 8.74 3.96
N THR A 150 23.63 7.94 3.10
CA THR A 150 25.02 8.06 2.67
C THR A 150 25.06 8.48 1.21
N ASN A 151 25.75 9.55 0.90
CA ASN A 151 26.08 9.94 -0.46
C ASN A 151 27.33 9.18 -0.92
N MET A 152 27.14 8.23 -1.83
CA MET A 152 28.23 7.43 -2.43
C MET A 152 28.63 7.97 -3.81
N GLY A 153 28.05 9.09 -4.22
CA GLY A 153 28.32 9.76 -5.49
C GLY A 153 29.41 10.83 -5.39
N ASN A 154 29.64 11.50 -6.48
CA ASN A 154 30.67 12.55 -6.64
C ASN A 154 30.07 13.95 -6.73
N LYS A 155 28.80 14.12 -6.43
CA LYS A 155 28.09 15.38 -6.39
C LYS A 155 27.37 15.53 -5.08
N ARG A 156 27.31 16.73 -4.52
CA ARG A 156 26.47 17.04 -3.39
C ARG A 156 25.01 16.78 -3.74
N GLN A 157 24.27 16.11 -2.85
CA GLN A 157 22.89 15.72 -3.06
C GLN A 157 21.96 16.40 -2.05
N ASP A 158 20.88 16.98 -2.57
CA ASP A 158 19.78 17.48 -1.75
C ASP A 158 18.76 16.33 -1.59
N VAL A 159 18.48 15.94 -0.36
CA VAL A 159 17.65 14.79 -0.06
C VAL A 159 16.52 15.14 0.91
N THR A 160 15.39 14.45 0.71
CA THR A 160 14.26 14.47 1.64
C THR A 160 14.02 13.05 2.14
N VAL A 161 14.02 12.87 3.46
CA VAL A 161 13.64 11.60 4.09
C VAL A 161 12.25 11.74 4.70
N VAL A 162 11.35 10.84 4.35
CA VAL A 162 9.96 10.82 4.79
C VAL A 162 9.75 9.64 5.72
N PHE A 163 9.32 9.91 6.94
CA PHE A 163 8.88 8.91 7.91
C PHE A 163 7.37 8.80 7.85
N LYS A 164 6.86 7.63 7.51
CA LYS A 164 5.44 7.31 7.46
C LYS A 164 5.05 6.46 8.66
N ILE A 165 4.20 7.02 9.53
CA ILE A 165 3.61 6.28 10.64
C ILE A 165 2.31 5.65 10.15
N PRO A 166 1.97 4.41 10.57
CA PRO A 166 0.69 3.79 10.26
C PRO A 166 -0.50 4.63 10.71
N GLU A 167 -1.63 4.47 10.05
CA GLU A 167 -2.86 5.19 10.34
C GLU A 167 -3.21 5.16 11.81
N THR A 168 -3.31 6.36 12.37
CA THR A 168 -3.96 6.61 13.65
C THR A 168 -5.39 7.09 13.39
N ALA A 169 -6.20 7.24 14.42
CA ALA A 169 -7.54 7.85 14.31
C ALA A 169 -7.53 9.26 13.70
N GLN A 170 -6.36 9.88 13.55
CA GLN A 170 -6.13 11.19 12.94
C GLN A 170 -5.62 11.14 11.49
N GLY A 171 -5.55 9.94 10.87
CA GLY A 171 -5.02 9.73 9.53
C GLY A 171 -3.54 9.35 9.48
N VAL A 172 -2.98 9.23 8.28
CA VAL A 172 -1.57 8.90 8.07
C VAL A 172 -0.70 10.12 8.35
N ILE A 173 0.27 9.96 9.25
CA ILE A 173 1.22 11.03 9.58
C ILE A 173 2.49 10.82 8.76
N PHE A 174 2.82 11.80 7.94
CA PHE A 174 4.09 11.89 7.23
C PHE A 174 4.93 12.99 7.84
N VAL A 175 6.16 12.68 8.17
CA VAL A 175 7.14 13.66 8.66
C VAL A 175 8.32 13.69 7.70
N GLU A 176 8.56 14.85 7.12
CA GLU A 176 9.65 15.07 6.18
C GLU A 176 10.84 15.73 6.89
N ARG A 177 12.04 15.29 6.55
CA ARG A 177 13.32 15.90 6.96
C ARG A 177 14.18 16.08 5.73
N LYS A 178 14.76 17.26 5.57
CA LYS A 178 15.59 17.65 4.44
C LYS A 178 17.03 17.90 4.89
N ALA A 179 17.96 17.49 4.08
CA ALA A 179 19.38 17.80 4.27
C ALA A 179 20.11 17.87 2.95
N LYS A 180 21.27 18.53 2.99
CA LYS A 180 22.25 18.55 1.89
C LYS A 180 23.41 17.67 2.34
N ILE A 181 23.73 16.66 1.52
CA ILE A 181 24.76 15.68 1.86
C ILE A 181 25.94 15.87 0.90
N GLU A 182 27.07 16.24 1.44
CA GLU A 182 28.31 16.42 0.68
C GLU A 182 28.81 15.08 0.13
N VAL A 183 29.70 15.15 -0.82
CA VAL A 183 30.34 14.00 -1.49
C VAL A 183 30.97 13.07 -0.44
N LEU A 184 30.67 11.79 -0.52
CA LEU A 184 31.16 10.74 0.38
C LEU A 184 30.85 10.96 1.88
N LYS A 185 29.89 11.81 2.20
CA LYS A 185 29.41 12.04 3.57
C LYS A 185 28.08 11.34 3.79
N ASP A 186 27.73 11.22 5.05
CA ASP A 186 26.45 10.73 5.49
C ASP A 186 25.77 11.69 6.47
N THR A 187 24.48 11.52 6.61
CA THR A 187 23.66 12.30 7.53
C THR A 187 22.63 11.37 8.17
N VAL A 188 22.47 11.50 9.49
CA VAL A 188 21.45 10.78 10.24
C VAL A 188 20.22 11.65 10.40
N PHE A 189 19.10 11.16 9.91
CA PHE A 189 17.78 11.76 10.07
C PHE A 189 17.09 11.12 11.25
N THR A 190 16.62 11.95 12.15
CA THR A 190 15.98 11.51 13.38
C THR A 190 14.52 11.94 13.40
N PHE A 191 13.66 11.01 13.82
CA PHE A 191 12.26 11.25 14.06
C PHE A 191 11.86 10.76 15.45
N LYS A 192 11.33 11.68 16.28
CA LYS A 192 10.82 11.39 17.63
C LYS A 192 9.31 11.54 17.66
N PHE A 193 8.63 10.60 18.28
CA PHE A 193 7.19 10.67 18.49
C PHE A 193 6.77 9.97 19.78
N LEU A 194 5.62 10.38 20.31
CA LEU A 194 5.02 9.76 21.50
C LEU A 194 4.10 8.63 21.03
N PRO A 195 4.39 7.39 21.37
CA PRO A 195 3.64 6.23 20.86
C PRO A 195 2.33 5.98 21.59
N ALA A 196 1.99 6.71 22.62
CA ALA A 196 0.84 6.48 23.51
C ALA A 196 -0.51 6.27 22.79
N HIS A 197 -0.68 6.83 21.58
CA HIS A 197 -1.87 6.67 20.77
C HIS A 197 -1.80 5.48 19.80
N ILE A 198 -0.61 4.95 19.55
CA ILE A 198 -0.34 3.91 18.55
C ILE A 198 -0.24 2.53 19.20
N LEU A 199 0.10 2.48 20.47
CA LEU A 199 0.37 1.25 21.25
C LEU A 199 -0.86 0.44 21.66
N LYS A 200 -2.01 0.66 21.02
CA LYS A 200 -3.10 -0.33 21.08
C LYS A 200 -2.75 -1.61 20.29
N SER A 201 -1.73 -1.57 19.45
CA SER A 201 -1.16 -2.72 18.74
C SER A 201 0.15 -3.15 19.39
N THR A 202 0.43 -4.46 19.38
CA THR A 202 1.67 -5.03 19.91
C THR A 202 2.91 -4.64 19.10
N GLN A 203 2.71 -4.17 17.88
CA GLN A 203 3.75 -3.78 16.94
C GLN A 203 3.29 -2.64 16.05
N VAL A 204 4.18 -1.68 15.80
CA VAL A 204 4.00 -0.58 14.87
C VAL A 204 5.21 -0.54 13.93
N THR A 205 4.97 -0.38 12.64
CA THR A 205 6.04 -0.25 11.65
C THR A 205 6.08 1.18 11.12
N VAL A 206 7.24 1.81 11.23
CA VAL A 206 7.52 3.11 10.63
C VAL A 206 8.23 2.86 9.30
N ASN A 207 7.58 3.21 8.19
CA ASN A 207 8.19 3.12 6.87
C ASN A 207 8.96 4.40 6.57
N ILE A 208 10.15 4.27 6.02
CA ILE A 208 11.06 5.37 5.74
C ILE A 208 11.40 5.34 4.26
N ALA A 209 11.19 6.45 3.56
CA ALA A 209 11.53 6.58 2.15
C ALA A 209 12.45 7.79 1.93
N GLY A 210 13.46 7.62 1.10
CA GLY A 210 14.39 8.66 0.72
C GLY A 210 14.12 9.14 -0.70
N PHE A 211 14.06 10.47 -0.86
CA PHE A 211 13.81 11.15 -2.13
C PHE A 211 14.98 12.08 -2.46
N ARG A 212 15.41 12.07 -3.71
CA ARG A 212 16.36 13.05 -4.26
C ARG A 212 15.58 14.27 -4.72
N GLU A 213 16.03 15.45 -4.35
CA GLU A 213 15.49 16.71 -4.82
C GLU A 213 16.28 17.20 -6.06
N PRO A 214 15.68 17.98 -6.98
CA PRO A 214 14.30 18.47 -6.98
C PRO A 214 13.27 17.49 -7.59
N GLU A 215 13.71 16.44 -8.30
CA GLU A 215 12.84 15.54 -9.09
C GLU A 215 11.97 14.64 -8.22
N LYS A 216 12.21 14.60 -6.92
CA LYS A 216 11.56 13.70 -5.95
C LYS A 216 11.63 12.21 -6.34
N GLU A 217 12.75 11.85 -6.94
CA GLU A 217 13.03 10.46 -7.28
C GLU A 217 13.33 9.64 -6.01
N ILE A 218 12.67 8.49 -5.86
CA ILE A 218 12.93 7.58 -4.74
C ILE A 218 14.26 6.88 -4.97
N PHE A 219 15.22 7.06 -4.06
CA PHE A 219 16.50 6.35 -4.11
C PHE A 219 16.59 5.19 -3.12
N GLY A 220 15.66 5.06 -2.19
CA GLY A 220 15.64 3.95 -1.24
C GLY A 220 14.43 3.96 -0.32
N ASN A 221 14.13 2.80 0.24
CA ASN A 221 13.15 2.63 1.29
C ASN A 221 13.66 1.64 2.34
N THR A 222 13.22 1.83 3.59
CA THR A 222 13.51 0.93 4.71
C THR A 222 12.38 1.04 5.72
N SER A 223 12.37 0.20 6.75
CA SER A 223 11.39 0.25 7.81
C SER A 223 11.98 -0.08 9.16
N VAL A 224 11.37 0.49 10.20
CA VAL A 224 11.70 0.21 11.60
C VAL A 224 10.45 -0.33 12.29
N SER A 225 10.59 -1.48 12.93
CA SER A 225 9.53 -2.10 13.73
C SER A 225 9.67 -1.67 15.20
N ILE A 226 8.59 -1.19 15.78
CA ILE A 226 8.52 -0.81 17.20
C ILE A 226 7.60 -1.79 17.88
N GLN A 227 8.11 -2.53 18.86
CA GLN A 227 7.35 -3.53 19.59
C GLN A 227 7.18 -3.11 21.04
N ASN A 228 5.94 -3.24 21.53
CA ASN A 228 5.66 -3.10 22.96
C ASN A 228 5.95 -4.44 23.63
N ILE A 229 6.91 -4.47 24.54
CA ILE A 229 7.29 -5.66 25.27
C ILE A 229 6.90 -5.56 26.75
N SER A 230 6.24 -6.62 27.23
CA SER A 230 5.92 -6.82 28.64
C SER A 230 6.09 -8.29 29.00
N SER A 231 6.08 -8.60 30.30
CA SER A 231 6.14 -9.99 30.77
C SER A 231 4.85 -10.77 30.50
N THR A 232 3.74 -10.08 30.34
CA THR A 232 2.44 -10.69 30.04
C THR A 232 1.84 -10.04 28.81
N GLN A 233 1.59 -10.84 27.79
CA GLN A 233 0.87 -10.40 26.60
C GLN A 233 -0.33 -11.30 26.32
N ARG A 234 -1.33 -10.73 25.64
CA ARG A 234 -2.50 -11.44 25.19
C ARG A 234 -2.45 -11.56 23.67
N TYR A 235 -2.70 -12.75 23.14
CA TYR A 235 -2.84 -12.95 21.71
C TYR A 235 -3.90 -12.03 21.13
N ARG A 236 -3.54 -11.31 20.07
CA ARG A 236 -4.45 -10.51 19.28
C ARG A 236 -4.34 -11.01 17.85
N ASP A 237 -5.46 -11.37 17.28
CA ASP A 237 -5.50 -11.75 15.87
C ASP A 237 -5.12 -10.52 15.04
N MET A 238 -3.98 -10.61 14.37
CA MET A 238 -3.48 -9.55 13.48
C MET A 238 -4.06 -9.68 12.07
N GLN A 239 -5.24 -10.25 11.90
CA GLN A 239 -5.89 -10.15 10.61
C GLN A 239 -6.15 -8.66 10.31
N PRO A 240 -5.71 -8.15 9.17
CA PRO A 240 -6.06 -6.80 8.79
C PRO A 240 -7.57 -6.71 8.79
N MET A 241 -8.12 -5.67 9.41
CA MET A 241 -9.55 -5.35 9.36
C MET A 241 -9.93 -5.04 7.89
N THR A 242 -10.01 -6.06 7.08
CA THR A 242 -10.63 -5.98 5.77
C THR A 242 -12.13 -5.93 6.00
N GLY A 243 -12.65 -4.73 5.92
CA GLY A 243 -14.04 -4.36 5.76
C GLY A 243 -15.07 -5.19 6.53
N PHE A 244 -15.84 -4.53 7.39
CA PHE A 244 -17.11 -5.01 7.94
C PHE A 244 -17.12 -6.20 8.91
N SER A 245 -16.08 -6.51 9.63
CA SER A 245 -16.28 -7.38 10.80
C SER A 245 -16.75 -6.58 12.01
N SER A 246 -18.05 -6.41 12.10
CA SER A 246 -18.76 -5.95 13.31
C SER A 246 -18.63 -6.93 14.49
N TYR A 247 -17.80 -7.92 14.41
CA TYR A 247 -17.65 -9.03 15.34
C TYR A 247 -16.70 -8.79 16.51
N ALA A 248 -16.23 -7.60 16.69
CA ALA A 248 -15.17 -7.37 17.67
C ALA A 248 -15.65 -7.44 19.15
N LYS A 249 -16.96 -7.42 19.43
CA LYS A 249 -17.49 -7.38 20.81
C LYS A 249 -18.86 -8.02 20.92
N ASN A 250 -19.11 -8.75 22.01
CA ASN A 250 -20.46 -9.12 22.39
C ASN A 250 -21.21 -7.84 22.79
N SER A 251 -22.36 -7.60 22.21
CA SER A 251 -23.14 -6.41 22.51
C SER A 251 -24.65 -6.65 22.34
N ILE A 252 -25.42 -5.95 23.13
CA ILE A 252 -26.88 -5.89 23.01
C ILE A 252 -27.24 -4.41 22.89
N THR A 253 -28.07 -4.08 21.90
CA THR A 253 -28.55 -2.74 21.64
C THR A 253 -30.06 -2.74 21.70
N ALA A 254 -30.62 -1.91 22.54
CA ALA A 254 -32.05 -1.59 22.55
C ALA A 254 -32.21 -0.19 21.93
N SER A 255 -33.15 -0.04 21.00
CA SER A 255 -33.43 1.23 20.38
C SER A 255 -34.92 1.45 20.17
N TYR A 256 -35.28 2.72 20.19
CA TYR A 256 -36.58 3.25 19.82
C TYR A 256 -36.41 4.17 18.62
N ARG A 257 -37.30 4.02 17.64
CA ARG A 257 -37.37 4.90 16.46
C ARG A 257 -38.82 5.32 16.24
N ARG A 258 -39.03 6.60 16.09
CA ARG A 258 -40.27 7.19 15.58
C ARG A 258 -40.06 7.67 14.16
N VAL A 259 -40.98 7.29 13.29
CA VAL A 259 -40.96 7.66 11.86
C VAL A 259 -42.25 8.38 11.55
N GLY A 260 -42.14 9.71 11.35
CA GLY A 260 -43.30 10.57 11.16
C GLY A 260 -44.24 10.57 12.39
N ASP A 261 -45.52 10.80 12.14
CA ASP A 261 -46.51 10.97 13.24
C ASP A 261 -47.14 9.65 13.74
N ASN A 262 -47.03 8.57 12.92
CA ASN A 262 -47.87 7.39 13.15
C ASN A 262 -47.10 6.03 13.22
N SER A 263 -45.76 6.04 13.22
CA SER A 263 -45.02 4.79 13.24
C SER A 263 -43.91 4.82 14.28
N ASP A 264 -44.12 4.07 15.34
CA ASP A 264 -43.11 3.83 16.37
C ASP A 264 -42.53 2.44 16.17
N MET A 265 -41.23 2.31 16.29
CA MET A 265 -40.50 1.06 16.18
C MET A 265 -39.64 0.85 17.43
N TYR A 266 -39.77 -0.31 18.02
CA TYR A 266 -38.91 -0.78 19.11
C TYR A 266 -38.07 -1.93 18.60
N GLN A 267 -36.76 -1.83 18.79
CA GLN A 267 -35.82 -2.82 18.27
C GLN A 267 -34.87 -3.28 19.36
N LEU A 268 -34.63 -4.59 19.39
CA LEU A 268 -33.57 -5.21 20.18
C LEU A 268 -32.68 -5.98 19.23
N MET A 269 -31.41 -5.63 19.20
CA MET A 269 -30.41 -6.32 18.39
C MET A 269 -29.17 -6.63 19.21
N GLY A 270 -28.52 -7.73 18.86
CA GLY A 270 -27.28 -8.09 19.54
C GLY A 270 -26.52 -9.15 18.79
N SER A 271 -25.28 -9.27 19.15
CA SER A 271 -24.42 -10.35 18.66
C SER A 271 -23.35 -10.69 19.67
N GLY A 272 -22.96 -11.93 19.67
CA GLY A 272 -21.92 -12.40 20.54
C GLY A 272 -21.64 -13.88 20.40
N GLY A 273 -20.55 -14.33 20.99
CA GLY A 273 -20.20 -15.73 20.97
C GLY A 273 -19.44 -16.17 22.21
N PHE A 274 -19.41 -17.45 22.40
CA PHE A 274 -18.78 -18.10 23.54
C PHE A 274 -18.19 -19.46 23.14
N ASN A 275 -17.13 -19.83 23.83
CA ASN A 275 -16.49 -21.13 23.64
C ASN A 275 -17.20 -22.23 24.37
N LEU A 276 -17.42 -23.35 23.69
CA LEU A 276 -17.85 -24.64 24.28
C LEU A 276 -16.64 -25.59 24.35
N PRO A 277 -16.70 -26.67 25.14
CA PRO A 277 -15.61 -27.64 25.22
C PRO A 277 -15.18 -28.23 23.85
N ALA A 278 -16.12 -28.32 22.91
CA ALA A 278 -15.91 -28.93 21.61
C ALA A 278 -15.99 -27.92 20.42
N GLY A 279 -16.13 -26.65 20.68
CA GLY A 279 -16.27 -25.68 19.58
C GLY A 279 -16.62 -24.28 20.07
N TYR A 280 -17.16 -23.49 19.16
CA TYR A 280 -17.52 -22.08 19.38
C TYR A 280 -18.95 -21.83 18.86
N VAL A 281 -19.80 -21.20 19.66
CA VAL A 281 -21.11 -20.74 19.23
C VAL A 281 -21.11 -19.24 19.06
N PHE A 282 -21.62 -18.80 17.92
CA PHE A 282 -21.90 -17.39 17.66
C PHE A 282 -23.42 -17.20 17.46
N ILE A 283 -23.97 -16.20 18.10
CA ILE A 283 -25.39 -15.84 18.01
C ILE A 283 -25.47 -14.39 17.53
N ARG A 284 -26.36 -14.17 16.58
CA ARG A 284 -26.79 -12.83 16.17
C ARG A 284 -28.31 -12.80 16.22
N GLY A 285 -28.87 -11.75 16.80
CA GLY A 285 -30.30 -11.54 16.89
C GLY A 285 -30.68 -10.12 16.56
N ASN A 286 -31.80 -9.96 15.84
CA ASN A 286 -32.44 -8.70 15.59
C ASN A 286 -33.95 -8.90 15.55
N ILE A 287 -34.64 -8.33 16.51
CA ILE A 287 -36.10 -8.33 16.61
C ILE A 287 -36.59 -6.89 16.72
N TYR A 288 -37.62 -6.56 15.95
CA TYR A 288 -38.31 -5.31 16.10
C TYR A 288 -39.80 -5.43 15.92
N THR A 289 -40.54 -4.50 16.48
CA THR A 289 -41.98 -4.36 16.36
C THR A 289 -42.29 -2.93 15.97
N MET A 290 -43.32 -2.76 15.15
CA MET A 290 -43.83 -1.45 14.74
C MET A 290 -45.24 -1.27 15.20
N SER A 291 -45.62 -0.06 15.60
CA SER A 291 -46.97 0.28 16.08
C SER A 291 -48.08 0.00 15.06
N ASN A 292 -47.75 -0.02 13.77
CA ASN A 292 -48.68 -0.30 12.69
C ASN A 292 -48.64 -1.76 12.20
N GLN A 293 -47.94 -2.65 12.88
CA GLN A 293 -47.88 -4.09 12.58
C GLN A 293 -48.22 -4.92 13.80
N SER A 294 -49.04 -5.98 13.59
CA SER A 294 -49.49 -6.86 14.66
C SER A 294 -48.40 -7.83 15.15
N ASP A 295 -47.50 -8.22 14.25
CA ASP A 295 -46.49 -9.25 14.53
C ASP A 295 -45.08 -8.66 14.54
N PRO A 296 -44.22 -9.11 15.45
CA PRO A 296 -42.83 -8.71 15.44
C PRO A 296 -42.10 -9.28 14.24
N VAL A 297 -41.08 -8.55 13.79
CA VAL A 297 -40.18 -8.99 12.71
C VAL A 297 -38.87 -9.45 13.32
N VAL A 298 -38.51 -10.68 13.06
CA VAL A 298 -37.22 -11.27 13.44
C VAL A 298 -36.44 -11.54 12.16
N ASN A 299 -35.47 -10.72 11.91
CA ASN A 299 -34.63 -10.85 10.71
C ASN A 299 -33.13 -10.75 11.05
N ASN A 300 -32.29 -11.15 10.14
CA ASN A 300 -30.82 -11.12 10.34
C ASN A 300 -30.41 -11.84 11.64
N THR A 301 -31.19 -12.85 12.02
CA THR A 301 -31.07 -13.61 13.27
C THR A 301 -30.65 -15.04 12.94
N TYR A 302 -29.50 -15.45 13.50
CA TYR A 302 -28.96 -16.78 13.27
C TYR A 302 -28.06 -17.23 14.42
N ILE A 303 -27.82 -18.52 14.47
CA ILE A 303 -26.86 -19.20 15.32
C ILE A 303 -25.86 -19.94 14.43
N SER A 304 -24.59 -19.75 14.69
CA SER A 304 -23.50 -20.48 14.02
C SER A 304 -22.71 -21.31 15.04
N TYR A 305 -22.49 -22.56 14.74
CA TYR A 305 -21.63 -23.44 15.53
C TYR A 305 -20.40 -23.85 14.72
N HIS A 306 -19.26 -23.54 15.28
CA HIS A 306 -17.95 -23.84 14.68
C HIS A 306 -17.28 -24.98 15.45
N ARG A 307 -16.89 -26.02 14.77
CA ARG A 307 -16.13 -27.15 15.33
C ARG A 307 -15.00 -27.54 14.40
N GLY A 308 -13.76 -27.29 14.83
CA GLY A 308 -12.60 -27.54 13.97
C GLY A 308 -12.67 -26.73 12.67
N ASN A 309 -12.78 -27.44 11.56
CA ASN A 309 -12.84 -26.84 10.23
C ASN A 309 -14.26 -26.68 9.68
N SER A 310 -15.26 -27.11 10.44
CA SER A 310 -16.65 -27.11 10.02
C SER A 310 -17.46 -26.03 10.74
N GLU A 311 -18.43 -25.48 10.05
CA GLU A 311 -19.38 -24.49 10.55
C GLU A 311 -20.80 -24.86 10.11
N ILE A 312 -21.75 -24.78 11.03
CA ILE A 312 -23.18 -24.91 10.75
C ILE A 312 -23.85 -23.61 11.18
N THR A 313 -24.63 -23.00 10.30
CA THR A 313 -25.43 -21.81 10.59
C THR A 313 -26.91 -22.14 10.40
N LEU A 314 -27.73 -21.77 11.38
CA LEU A 314 -29.17 -21.93 11.38
C LEU A 314 -29.87 -20.60 11.66
N GLY A 315 -30.94 -20.29 10.95
CA GLY A 315 -31.70 -19.03 11.11
C GLY A 315 -31.82 -18.27 9.81
N ASN A 316 -31.64 -16.94 9.83
CA ASN A 316 -31.61 -16.17 8.61
C ASN A 316 -30.25 -16.37 7.92
N VAL A 317 -30.26 -16.98 6.76
CA VAL A 317 -29.11 -17.16 5.90
C VAL A 317 -29.21 -16.19 4.73
N SER A 318 -28.13 -15.51 4.42
CA SER A 318 -28.01 -14.58 3.29
C SER A 318 -26.79 -14.90 2.46
N LYS A 319 -27.00 -15.26 1.19
CA LYS A 319 -25.95 -15.53 0.22
C LYS A 319 -26.07 -14.61 -0.99
N MET A 320 -25.08 -13.78 -1.13
CA MET A 320 -24.90 -12.89 -2.28
C MET A 320 -24.20 -13.64 -3.41
N LEU A 321 -24.92 -14.55 -4.04
CA LEU A 321 -24.53 -15.21 -5.28
C LEU A 321 -24.99 -14.37 -6.47
N GLU A 322 -24.70 -14.80 -7.68
CA GLU A 322 -25.23 -14.14 -8.89
C GLU A 322 -26.77 -14.16 -8.92
N MET A 323 -27.35 -15.22 -8.39
CA MET A 323 -28.77 -15.31 -8.00
C MET A 323 -28.84 -15.27 -6.45
N PRO A 324 -29.16 -14.11 -5.85
CA PRO A 324 -29.18 -13.95 -4.41
C PRO A 324 -30.22 -14.84 -3.74
N LEU A 325 -29.84 -15.43 -2.61
CA LEU A 325 -30.70 -16.22 -1.77
C LEU A 325 -30.65 -15.68 -0.34
N PHE A 326 -31.79 -15.34 0.22
CA PHE A 326 -31.88 -14.83 1.59
C PHE A 326 -33.24 -15.20 2.20
N GLY A 327 -33.19 -15.60 3.46
CA GLY A 327 -34.38 -16.04 4.20
C GLY A 327 -34.02 -16.92 5.39
N ARG A 328 -34.97 -17.70 5.86
CA ARG A 328 -34.76 -18.66 6.95
C ARG A 328 -34.21 -19.97 6.39
N GLY A 329 -33.19 -20.52 7.01
CA GLY A 329 -32.58 -21.72 6.47
C GLY A 329 -31.39 -22.25 7.26
N ALA A 330 -30.62 -23.08 6.58
CA ALA A 330 -29.44 -23.72 7.13
C ALA A 330 -28.28 -23.64 6.12
N GLU A 331 -27.11 -23.45 6.64
CA GLU A 331 -25.86 -23.50 5.89
C GLU A 331 -24.86 -24.40 6.59
N TYR A 332 -24.19 -25.24 5.85
CA TYR A 332 -23.00 -25.98 6.27
C TYR A 332 -21.79 -25.56 5.48
N SER A 333 -20.70 -25.32 6.15
CA SER A 333 -19.42 -25.06 5.47
C SER A 333 -18.29 -25.85 6.09
N ILE A 334 -17.38 -26.30 5.27
CA ILE A 334 -16.13 -26.95 5.66
C ILE A 334 -14.94 -26.27 4.97
N THR A 335 -13.92 -25.99 5.75
CA THR A 335 -12.69 -25.35 5.28
C THR A 335 -11.53 -26.30 5.53
N SER A 336 -10.61 -26.43 4.58
CA SER A 336 -9.41 -27.25 4.78
C SER A 336 -8.52 -26.72 5.93
N PRO A 337 -7.65 -27.54 6.53
CA PRO A 337 -6.77 -27.12 7.64
C PRO A 337 -5.84 -25.95 7.27
N ASP A 338 -5.40 -25.90 6.00
CA ASP A 338 -4.62 -24.81 5.41
C ASP A 338 -5.48 -23.58 5.05
N LYS A 339 -6.82 -23.70 5.24
CA LYS A 339 -7.83 -22.68 4.92
C LYS A 339 -7.89 -22.25 3.44
N ASP A 340 -7.25 -23.01 2.57
CA ASP A 340 -7.18 -22.69 1.14
C ASP A 340 -8.38 -23.23 0.34
N LYS A 341 -9.03 -24.31 0.83
CA LYS A 341 -10.19 -24.91 0.20
C LYS A 341 -11.41 -24.74 1.08
N LYS A 342 -12.54 -24.36 0.50
CA LYS A 342 -13.81 -24.21 1.21
C LYS A 342 -14.95 -24.79 0.40
N ILE A 343 -15.84 -25.53 1.06
CA ILE A 343 -17.11 -26.00 0.49
C ILE A 343 -18.23 -25.42 1.34
N GLU A 344 -19.26 -24.90 0.70
CA GLU A 344 -20.45 -24.31 1.33
C GLU A 344 -21.70 -24.94 0.68
N LEU A 345 -22.63 -25.36 1.48
CA LEU A 345 -23.93 -25.91 1.09
C LEU A 345 -25.01 -25.21 1.89
N GLY A 346 -26.11 -24.83 1.26
CA GLY A 346 -27.19 -24.19 1.97
C GLY A 346 -28.56 -24.44 1.35
N PHE A 347 -29.54 -24.39 2.24
CA PHE A 347 -30.97 -24.41 1.96
C PHE A 347 -31.60 -23.16 2.57
N ILE A 348 -32.43 -22.46 1.82
CA ILE A 348 -33.04 -21.19 2.23
C ILE A 348 -34.50 -21.17 1.79
N ASP A 349 -35.43 -21.05 2.73
CA ASP A 349 -36.78 -20.60 2.49
C ASP A 349 -36.80 -19.07 2.42
N GLN A 350 -37.31 -18.52 1.33
CA GLN A 350 -37.19 -17.08 1.02
C GLN A 350 -38.11 -16.18 1.87
N SER A 351 -38.43 -16.60 3.06
CA SER A 351 -39.16 -15.79 4.04
C SER A 351 -38.21 -14.88 4.82
N PHE A 352 -38.46 -13.58 4.73
CA PHE A 352 -37.60 -12.56 5.36
C PHE A 352 -37.67 -12.61 6.91
N ASN A 353 -38.87 -12.79 7.46
CA ASN A 353 -39.08 -12.86 8.89
C ASN A 353 -38.93 -14.30 9.38
N LEU A 354 -38.02 -14.56 10.33
CA LEU A 354 -37.74 -15.88 10.85
C LEU A 354 -38.98 -16.56 11.50
N ILE A 355 -39.83 -15.75 12.08
CA ILE A 355 -41.07 -16.20 12.77
C ILE A 355 -42.34 -15.90 11.96
N GLU A 356 -42.19 -15.73 10.68
CA GLU A 356 -43.34 -15.47 9.80
C GLU A 356 -44.37 -16.60 9.85
N LYS A 357 -45.66 -16.24 9.90
CA LYS A 357 -46.76 -17.19 9.94
C LYS A 357 -47.03 -17.88 8.60
N THR A 358 -46.51 -17.35 7.53
CA THR A 358 -46.58 -17.95 6.19
C THR A 358 -46.04 -19.38 6.22
N PRO A 359 -46.74 -20.38 5.67
CA PRO A 359 -46.24 -21.74 5.58
C PRO A 359 -44.86 -21.82 4.99
N PHE A 360 -44.08 -22.81 5.45
CA PHE A 360 -42.71 -23.01 4.99
C PHE A 360 -42.70 -23.29 3.48
N LEU A 361 -41.79 -22.67 2.75
CA LEU A 361 -41.59 -22.70 1.29
C LEU A 361 -42.64 -21.95 0.46
N GLN A 362 -43.69 -21.37 1.02
CA GLN A 362 -44.67 -20.64 0.25
C GLN A 362 -44.14 -19.43 -0.47
N ASN A 363 -43.15 -18.73 0.12
CA ASN A 363 -42.50 -17.56 -0.49
C ASN A 363 -41.38 -17.95 -1.46
N GLY A 364 -41.30 -19.24 -1.80
CA GLY A 364 -40.21 -19.79 -2.60
C GLY A 364 -39.04 -20.28 -1.74
N TYR A 365 -38.15 -21.00 -2.35
CA TYR A 365 -36.97 -21.55 -1.69
C TYR A 365 -35.78 -21.66 -2.61
N GLY A 366 -34.60 -21.78 -2.04
CA GLY A 366 -33.36 -21.90 -2.78
C GLY A 366 -32.41 -22.91 -2.15
N LEU A 367 -31.60 -23.49 -3.00
CA LEU A 367 -30.50 -24.38 -2.66
C LEU A 367 -29.23 -23.82 -3.29
N TYR A 368 -28.10 -23.97 -2.63
CA TYR A 368 -26.83 -23.67 -3.27
C TYR A 368 -25.71 -24.59 -2.79
N ALA A 369 -24.73 -24.75 -3.68
CA ALA A 369 -23.47 -25.40 -3.40
C ALA A 369 -22.34 -24.53 -3.97
N ARG A 370 -21.32 -24.26 -3.18
CA ARG A 370 -20.14 -23.51 -3.61
C ARG A 370 -18.88 -24.21 -3.16
N GLY A 371 -17.97 -24.48 -4.09
CA GLY A 371 -16.62 -24.95 -3.82
C GLY A 371 -15.60 -23.89 -4.20
N THR A 372 -14.68 -23.56 -3.31
CA THR A 372 -13.64 -22.54 -3.54
C THR A 372 -12.26 -23.14 -3.32
N LEU A 373 -11.35 -22.94 -4.28
CA LEU A 373 -9.92 -23.18 -4.17
C LEU A 373 -9.21 -21.84 -4.11
N GLY A 374 -8.19 -21.68 -3.28
CA GLY A 374 -7.55 -20.40 -3.04
C GLY A 374 -8.36 -19.48 -2.13
N ALA A 375 -9.15 -20.04 -1.19
CA ALA A 375 -10.08 -19.26 -0.36
C ALA A 375 -9.42 -18.14 0.46
N GLN A 376 -8.15 -18.30 0.84
CA GLN A 376 -7.36 -17.26 1.52
C GLN A 376 -6.32 -16.58 0.62
N ASN A 377 -6.19 -17.02 -0.61
CA ASN A 377 -5.22 -16.46 -1.53
C ASN A 377 -5.82 -15.27 -2.28
N THR A 378 -5.36 -14.06 -1.98
CA THR A 378 -5.80 -12.85 -2.66
C THR A 378 -5.31 -12.73 -4.10
N SER A 379 -4.37 -13.58 -4.51
CA SER A 379 -3.76 -13.55 -5.84
C SER A 379 -4.44 -14.51 -6.81
N ARG A 380 -4.94 -15.65 -6.32
CA ARG A 380 -5.51 -16.70 -7.16
C ARG A 380 -6.63 -17.42 -6.42
N SER A 381 -7.84 -17.36 -6.94
CA SER A 381 -8.94 -18.15 -6.43
C SER A 381 -9.86 -18.57 -7.57
N ILE A 382 -10.43 -19.74 -7.43
CA ILE A 382 -11.47 -20.25 -8.32
C ILE A 382 -12.60 -20.83 -7.49
N SER A 383 -13.84 -20.48 -7.82
CA SER A 383 -15.03 -21.01 -7.17
C SER A 383 -15.97 -21.59 -8.22
N GLY A 384 -16.45 -22.79 -7.97
CA GLY A 384 -17.61 -23.36 -8.67
C GLY A 384 -18.87 -23.12 -7.85
N VAL A 385 -19.94 -22.70 -8.48
CA VAL A 385 -21.22 -22.33 -7.81
C VAL A 385 -22.38 -22.99 -8.55
N TYR A 386 -23.23 -23.68 -7.81
CA TYR A 386 -24.55 -24.08 -8.26
C TYR A 386 -25.59 -23.40 -7.37
N ALA A 387 -26.63 -22.82 -7.95
CA ALA A 387 -27.75 -22.24 -7.25
C ALA A 387 -29.08 -22.63 -7.94
N PHE A 388 -30.03 -23.06 -7.13
CA PHE A 388 -31.42 -23.31 -7.53
C PHE A 388 -32.32 -22.34 -6.77
N ARG A 389 -33.35 -21.79 -7.43
CA ARG A 389 -34.39 -20.97 -6.84
C ARG A 389 -35.76 -21.28 -7.43
N ASN A 390 -36.69 -21.67 -6.57
CA ASN A 390 -38.09 -21.61 -6.87
C ASN A 390 -38.61 -20.19 -6.61
N ASP A 391 -39.22 -19.59 -7.57
CA ASP A 391 -39.74 -18.23 -7.54
C ASP A 391 -41.26 -18.23 -7.80
N PRO A 392 -42.09 -18.19 -6.77
CA PRO A 392 -43.55 -18.18 -6.92
C PRO A 392 -44.10 -16.93 -7.62
N TYR A 393 -43.38 -15.82 -7.56
CA TYR A 393 -43.79 -14.55 -8.22
C TYR A 393 -43.69 -14.61 -9.73
N GLU A 394 -42.68 -15.28 -10.23
CA GLU A 394 -42.50 -15.55 -11.65
C GLU A 394 -43.14 -16.91 -12.09
N ASN A 395 -43.65 -17.68 -11.15
CA ASN A 395 -44.09 -19.07 -11.38
C ASN A 395 -42.98 -19.87 -12.10
N ALA A 396 -41.76 -19.79 -11.58
CA ALA A 396 -40.60 -20.30 -12.27
C ALA A 396 -39.60 -21.01 -11.33
N ASN A 397 -38.94 -22.01 -11.88
CA ASN A 397 -37.85 -22.72 -11.28
C ASN A 397 -36.55 -22.35 -12.01
N HIS A 398 -35.62 -21.74 -11.32
CA HIS A 398 -34.36 -21.28 -11.88
C HIS A 398 -33.20 -22.14 -11.42
N ASN A 399 -32.37 -22.56 -12.35
CA ASN A 399 -31.09 -23.23 -12.11
C ASN A 399 -29.95 -22.35 -12.65
N LEU A 400 -28.87 -22.23 -11.91
CA LEU A 400 -27.70 -21.48 -12.30
C LEU A 400 -26.44 -22.23 -11.89
N LEU A 401 -25.58 -22.54 -12.85
CA LEU A 401 -24.28 -23.15 -12.64
C LEU A 401 -23.21 -22.21 -13.17
N GLY A 402 -22.14 -22.01 -12.44
CA GLY A 402 -21.09 -21.13 -12.91
C GLY A 402 -19.79 -21.22 -12.15
N THR A 403 -18.88 -20.39 -12.55
CA THR A 403 -17.57 -20.27 -11.95
C THR A 403 -17.13 -18.82 -11.84
N ASP A 404 -16.48 -18.51 -10.71
CA ASP A 404 -15.83 -17.24 -10.45
C ASP A 404 -14.33 -17.48 -10.37
N VAL A 405 -13.55 -16.71 -11.10
CA VAL A 405 -12.09 -16.79 -11.14
C VAL A 405 -11.50 -15.44 -10.81
N GLN A 406 -10.56 -15.41 -9.88
CA GLN A 406 -9.71 -14.27 -9.63
C GLN A 406 -8.26 -14.68 -9.87
N TYR A 407 -7.52 -13.90 -10.65
CA TYR A 407 -6.13 -14.18 -10.97
C TYR A 407 -5.30 -12.90 -11.06
N LEU A 408 -4.18 -12.90 -10.33
CA LEU A 408 -3.15 -11.88 -10.40
C LEU A 408 -1.97 -12.41 -11.22
N PHE A 409 -1.88 -12.02 -12.50
CA PHE A 409 -0.83 -12.48 -13.43
C PHE A 409 0.55 -11.93 -13.07
N SER A 410 0.59 -10.69 -12.59
CA SER A 410 1.81 -10.01 -12.17
C SER A 410 1.46 -8.97 -11.10
N LYS A 411 2.44 -8.22 -10.61
CA LYS A 411 2.17 -7.10 -9.70
C LYS A 411 1.22 -6.05 -10.29
N ASP A 412 1.18 -5.97 -11.63
CA ASP A 412 0.48 -4.92 -12.36
C ASP A 412 -0.82 -5.39 -13.03
N TRP A 413 -1.11 -6.69 -13.05
CA TRP A 413 -2.27 -7.24 -13.75
C TRP A 413 -3.15 -8.11 -12.86
N ARG A 414 -4.40 -7.68 -12.69
CA ARG A 414 -5.47 -8.44 -12.03
C ARG A 414 -6.61 -8.69 -13.00
N VAL A 415 -7.12 -9.92 -13.02
CA VAL A 415 -8.33 -10.29 -13.75
C VAL A 415 -9.28 -11.01 -12.82
N ASN A 416 -10.54 -10.60 -12.84
CA ASN A 416 -11.67 -11.30 -12.23
C ASN A 416 -12.62 -11.67 -13.37
N ALA A 417 -13.02 -12.92 -13.46
CA ALA A 417 -13.93 -13.40 -14.49
C ALA A 417 -15.00 -14.28 -13.87
N LYS A 418 -16.22 -14.18 -14.39
CA LYS A 418 -17.33 -15.05 -14.03
C LYS A 418 -18.01 -15.56 -15.29
N LEU A 419 -18.39 -16.81 -15.25
CA LEU A 419 -19.15 -17.46 -16.31
C LEU A 419 -20.29 -18.26 -15.66
N TYR A 420 -21.51 -17.96 -16.04
CA TYR A 420 -22.71 -18.61 -15.51
C TYR A 420 -23.59 -19.07 -16.65
N SER A 421 -24.03 -20.32 -16.59
CA SER A 421 -25.05 -20.88 -17.47
C SER A 421 -26.29 -21.19 -16.63
N GLY A 422 -27.43 -20.77 -17.10
CA GLY A 422 -28.69 -20.93 -16.39
C GLY A 422 -29.77 -21.57 -17.23
N MET A 423 -30.75 -22.13 -16.54
CA MET A 423 -31.97 -22.66 -17.16
C MET A 423 -33.17 -22.31 -16.27
N SER A 424 -34.15 -21.65 -16.84
CA SER A 424 -35.39 -21.26 -16.14
C SER A 424 -36.56 -22.00 -16.75
N PHE A 425 -37.31 -22.72 -15.93
CA PHE A 425 -38.56 -23.37 -16.30
C PHE A 425 -39.75 -22.55 -15.78
N TYR A 426 -40.59 -22.07 -16.69
CA TYR A 426 -41.77 -21.25 -16.39
C TYR A 426 -43.02 -22.10 -16.46
N GLU A 427 -43.67 -22.32 -15.32
CA GLU A 427 -44.78 -23.29 -15.17
C GLU A 427 -46.02 -22.88 -15.97
N GLN A 428 -46.43 -21.62 -15.95
CA GLN A 428 -47.62 -21.14 -16.65
C GLN A 428 -47.57 -21.33 -18.16
N SER A 429 -46.37 -21.17 -18.75
CA SER A 429 -46.20 -21.27 -20.20
C SER A 429 -45.63 -22.62 -20.62
N ASN A 430 -45.33 -23.52 -19.69
CA ASN A 430 -44.61 -24.77 -19.89
C ASN A 430 -43.38 -24.56 -20.78
N SER A 431 -42.64 -23.48 -20.54
CA SER A 431 -41.53 -23.03 -21.36
C SER A 431 -40.20 -23.06 -20.61
N THR A 432 -39.18 -23.61 -21.27
CA THR A 432 -37.83 -23.62 -20.74
C THR A 432 -36.97 -22.59 -21.47
N LYS A 433 -36.28 -21.72 -20.75
CA LYS A 433 -35.39 -20.70 -21.31
C LYS A 433 -33.96 -20.91 -20.83
N PRO A 434 -33.02 -21.22 -21.72
CA PRO A 434 -31.61 -21.22 -21.41
C PRO A 434 -31.12 -19.76 -21.22
N SER A 435 -30.09 -19.59 -20.43
CA SER A 435 -29.51 -18.29 -20.18
C SER A 435 -27.99 -18.36 -19.94
N LEU A 436 -27.34 -17.24 -20.18
CA LEU A 436 -25.90 -17.09 -20.03
C LEU A 436 -25.62 -15.75 -19.34
N GLY A 437 -24.68 -15.75 -18.41
CA GLY A 437 -24.10 -14.54 -17.80
C GLY A 437 -22.59 -14.62 -17.87
N VAL A 438 -21.95 -13.54 -18.33
CA VAL A 438 -20.50 -13.44 -18.41
C VAL A 438 -20.05 -12.12 -17.84
N GLU A 439 -19.06 -12.14 -16.95
CA GLU A 439 -18.44 -10.96 -16.39
C GLU A 439 -16.92 -11.06 -16.53
N SER A 440 -16.28 -9.96 -16.90
CA SER A 440 -14.84 -9.83 -16.89
C SER A 440 -14.45 -8.46 -16.35
N GLN A 441 -13.65 -8.42 -15.32
CA GLN A 441 -13.08 -7.20 -14.79
C GLN A 441 -11.56 -7.35 -14.79
N TYR A 442 -10.89 -6.34 -15.29
CA TYR A 442 -9.44 -6.33 -15.27
C TYR A 442 -8.87 -4.95 -14.99
N SER A 443 -7.68 -4.95 -14.43
CA SER A 443 -6.85 -3.77 -14.31
C SER A 443 -5.40 -4.13 -14.57
N GLY A 444 -4.68 -3.26 -15.25
CA GLY A 444 -3.28 -3.49 -15.57
C GLY A 444 -2.61 -2.31 -16.24
N VAL A 445 -1.32 -2.46 -16.52
CA VAL A 445 -0.49 -1.44 -17.16
C VAL A 445 0.19 -2.02 -18.40
N ILE A 446 0.04 -1.36 -19.55
CA ILE A 446 0.77 -1.68 -20.80
C ILE A 446 1.45 -0.41 -21.29
N SER A 447 2.75 -0.44 -21.50
CA SER A 447 3.51 0.70 -22.07
C SER A 447 3.21 2.02 -21.35
N LYS A 448 3.14 1.98 -20.00
CA LYS A 448 2.79 3.13 -19.13
C LYS A 448 1.36 3.66 -19.33
N VAL A 449 0.49 2.92 -19.99
CA VAL A 449 -0.94 3.19 -20.05
C VAL A 449 -1.62 2.30 -19.00
N ASN A 450 -2.33 2.91 -18.07
CA ASN A 450 -3.19 2.18 -17.15
C ASN A 450 -4.48 1.81 -17.89
N LEU A 451 -4.85 0.56 -17.81
CA LEU A 451 -6.05 -0.02 -18.40
C LEU A 451 -6.92 -0.57 -17.28
N ASN A 452 -8.19 -0.24 -17.30
CA ASN A 452 -9.18 -0.86 -16.43
C ASN A 452 -10.45 -1.11 -17.22
N GLY A 453 -10.94 -2.33 -17.15
CA GLY A 453 -12.14 -2.75 -17.87
C GLY A 453 -13.08 -3.51 -16.94
N SER A 454 -14.38 -3.32 -17.16
CA SER A 454 -15.46 -4.09 -16.54
C SER A 454 -16.53 -4.35 -17.60
N TYR A 455 -16.71 -5.61 -17.90
CA TYR A 455 -17.64 -6.08 -18.93
C TYR A 455 -18.60 -7.05 -18.29
N PHE A 456 -19.88 -6.85 -18.51
CA PHE A 456 -20.92 -7.77 -18.11
C PHE A 456 -21.93 -7.96 -19.24
N PHE A 457 -22.29 -9.19 -19.49
CA PHE A 457 -23.36 -9.56 -20.42
C PHE A 457 -24.24 -10.62 -19.79
N SER A 458 -25.55 -10.45 -19.93
CA SER A 458 -26.51 -11.51 -19.60
C SER A 458 -27.65 -11.55 -20.63
N THR A 459 -28.16 -12.74 -20.86
CA THR A 459 -29.31 -12.95 -21.73
C THR A 459 -30.61 -12.43 -21.12
N ASP A 460 -31.63 -12.21 -21.95
CA ASP A 460 -32.91 -11.61 -21.58
C ASP A 460 -33.67 -12.34 -20.46
N TYR A 461 -33.50 -13.66 -20.32
CA TYR A 461 -34.13 -14.49 -19.30
C TYR A 461 -33.16 -14.98 -18.20
N TYR A 462 -32.02 -14.31 -18.05
CA TYR A 462 -31.05 -14.68 -17.03
C TYR A 462 -31.64 -14.55 -15.63
N PRO A 463 -31.53 -15.59 -14.76
CA PRO A 463 -32.21 -15.61 -13.46
C PRO A 463 -31.50 -14.80 -12.38
N GLY A 464 -30.32 -14.28 -12.66
CA GLY A 464 -29.60 -13.42 -11.74
C GLY A 464 -30.18 -12.01 -11.65
N ASN A 465 -29.62 -11.19 -10.76
CA ASN A 465 -30.05 -9.82 -10.54
C ASN A 465 -29.86 -8.92 -11.77
N ARG A 466 -29.01 -9.29 -12.68
CA ARG A 466 -28.64 -8.51 -13.86
C ARG A 466 -29.19 -9.17 -15.13
N ARG A 467 -30.50 -9.32 -15.20
CA ARG A 467 -31.24 -9.94 -16.30
C ARG A 467 -31.22 -9.01 -17.52
N GLY A 468 -30.88 -9.53 -18.72
CA GLY A 468 -30.93 -8.78 -19.97
C GLY A 468 -30.05 -7.52 -19.95
N VAL A 469 -28.83 -7.64 -19.44
CA VAL A 469 -27.90 -6.52 -19.27
C VAL A 469 -26.69 -6.71 -20.15
N LEU A 470 -26.33 -5.71 -20.92
CA LEU A 470 -25.00 -5.49 -21.44
C LEU A 470 -24.40 -4.25 -20.77
N GLN A 471 -23.26 -4.40 -20.11
CA GLN A 471 -22.53 -3.29 -19.52
C GLN A 471 -21.06 -3.39 -19.92
N ILE A 472 -20.53 -2.32 -20.52
CA ILE A 472 -19.14 -2.18 -20.91
C ILE A 472 -18.64 -0.89 -20.28
N GLN A 473 -17.63 -1.01 -19.46
CA GLN A 473 -16.88 0.11 -18.92
C GLN A 473 -15.41 -0.09 -19.23
N GLN A 474 -14.82 0.85 -19.96
CA GLN A 474 -13.42 0.82 -20.31
C GLN A 474 -12.75 2.14 -19.98
N GLY A 475 -11.73 2.09 -19.16
CA GLY A 475 -10.89 3.23 -18.80
C GLY A 475 -9.47 3.09 -19.35
N PHE A 476 -8.96 4.18 -19.86
CA PHE A 476 -7.59 4.36 -20.31
C PHE A 476 -7.02 5.58 -19.59
N SER A 477 -5.81 5.48 -19.08
CA SER A 477 -5.15 6.64 -18.52
C SER A 477 -3.63 6.54 -18.63
N LYS A 478 -3.01 7.68 -18.85
CA LYS A 478 -1.56 7.77 -19.03
C LYS A 478 -1.04 9.11 -18.54
N THR A 479 0.13 9.07 -17.92
CA THR A 479 0.89 10.28 -17.65
C THR A 479 1.54 10.76 -18.96
N VAL A 480 1.23 11.98 -19.38
CA VAL A 480 1.74 12.65 -20.58
C VAL A 480 2.51 13.91 -20.19
N PHE A 481 3.45 14.35 -21.04
CA PHE A 481 4.25 15.56 -20.79
C PHE A 481 4.89 15.61 -19.38
N LYS A 482 5.42 14.45 -18.93
CA LYS A 482 6.07 14.19 -17.63
C LYS A 482 5.12 14.14 -16.42
N GLU A 483 4.10 15.00 -16.32
CA GLU A 483 3.32 15.17 -15.08
C GLU A 483 1.81 15.31 -15.29
N HIS A 484 1.34 15.48 -16.52
CA HIS A 484 -0.09 15.59 -16.82
C HIS A 484 -0.73 14.22 -16.97
N TYR A 485 -1.97 14.08 -16.59
CA TYR A 485 -2.69 12.83 -16.60
C TYR A 485 -3.84 12.87 -17.62
N ALA A 486 -3.65 12.24 -18.77
CA ALA A 486 -4.70 12.09 -19.77
C ALA A 486 -5.54 10.83 -19.50
N TYR A 487 -6.83 10.93 -19.72
CA TYR A 487 -7.76 9.81 -19.53
C TYR A 487 -8.83 9.77 -20.62
N ALA A 488 -9.35 8.56 -20.85
CA ALA A 488 -10.55 8.33 -21.64
C ALA A 488 -11.34 7.19 -21.00
N ASN A 489 -12.65 7.40 -20.80
CA ASN A 489 -13.56 6.41 -20.25
C ASN A 489 -14.73 6.23 -21.18
N ILE A 490 -15.09 4.98 -21.44
CA ILE A 490 -16.22 4.58 -22.26
C ILE A 490 -17.16 3.77 -21.35
N LEU A 491 -18.41 4.17 -21.28
CA LEU A 491 -19.47 3.44 -20.62
C LEU A 491 -20.58 3.16 -21.62
N VAL A 492 -20.88 1.89 -21.81
CA VAL A 492 -22.05 1.44 -22.58
C VAL A 492 -22.89 0.58 -21.68
N SER A 493 -24.17 0.84 -21.60
CA SER A 493 -25.13 -0.06 -20.95
C SER A 493 -26.36 -0.24 -21.83
N ASP A 494 -26.83 -1.48 -21.97
CA ASP A 494 -28.12 -1.84 -22.58
C ASP A 494 -28.84 -2.73 -21.57
N PHE A 495 -30.06 -2.37 -21.23
CA PHE A 495 -30.91 -3.07 -20.29
C PHE A 495 -32.21 -3.41 -20.99
N SER A 496 -32.46 -4.71 -21.16
CA SER A 496 -33.64 -5.22 -21.87
C SER A 496 -34.10 -6.56 -21.29
N PRO A 497 -34.51 -6.62 -20.00
CA PRO A 497 -34.98 -7.85 -19.36
C PRO A 497 -36.30 -8.31 -19.94
N LYS A 498 -36.50 -9.61 -20.00
CA LYS A 498 -37.81 -10.21 -20.35
C LYS A 498 -38.37 -11.02 -19.20
N TYR A 499 -39.66 -10.89 -19.00
CA TYR A 499 -40.43 -11.60 -18.00
C TYR A 499 -41.62 -12.30 -18.67
N PHE A 500 -41.99 -13.50 -18.19
CA PHE A 500 -43.19 -14.14 -18.70
C PHE A 500 -44.48 -13.58 -18.13
N SER A 501 -44.39 -12.98 -16.96
CA SER A 501 -45.55 -12.40 -16.24
C SER A 501 -45.97 -11.01 -16.74
N TYR A 502 -45.18 -10.38 -17.62
CA TYR A 502 -45.43 -9.02 -18.08
C TYR A 502 -45.15 -8.91 -19.57
N ASP A 503 -46.17 -8.39 -20.32
CA ASP A 503 -46.02 -8.12 -21.75
C ASP A 503 -45.19 -6.87 -22.04
N TYR A 504 -45.02 -6.02 -21.04
CA TYR A 504 -44.23 -4.80 -21.16
C TYR A 504 -42.78 -5.06 -20.83
N THR A 505 -41.87 -4.70 -21.73
CA THR A 505 -40.43 -4.80 -21.54
C THR A 505 -39.81 -3.42 -21.42
N THR A 506 -39.21 -3.15 -20.29
CA THR A 506 -38.36 -1.98 -20.12
C THR A 506 -37.11 -2.12 -20.97
N ARG A 507 -36.82 -1.11 -21.80
CA ARG A 507 -35.59 -1.04 -22.57
C ARG A 507 -34.90 0.29 -22.36
N SER A 508 -33.65 0.26 -21.99
CA SER A 508 -32.81 1.43 -21.76
C SER A 508 -31.40 1.20 -22.27
N LYS A 509 -30.89 2.14 -23.06
CA LYS A 509 -29.52 2.18 -23.52
C LYS A 509 -28.85 3.47 -23.11
N ASN A 510 -27.58 3.39 -22.68
CA ASN A 510 -26.78 4.55 -22.36
C ASN A 510 -25.37 4.35 -22.92
N LEU A 511 -24.93 5.33 -23.71
CA LEU A 511 -23.55 5.46 -24.14
C LEU A 511 -22.97 6.74 -23.58
N ARG A 512 -21.85 6.65 -22.90
CA ARG A 512 -21.13 7.81 -22.38
C ARG A 512 -19.64 7.67 -22.70
N LEU A 513 -19.08 8.74 -23.22
CA LEU A 513 -17.65 8.88 -23.47
C LEU A 513 -17.18 10.11 -22.69
N ASP A 514 -16.23 9.90 -21.79
CA ASP A 514 -15.55 10.98 -21.04
C ASP A 514 -14.06 10.94 -21.40
N THR A 515 -13.52 12.04 -21.87
CA THR A 515 -12.08 12.16 -22.17
C THR A 515 -11.54 13.49 -21.68
N GLY A 516 -10.30 13.52 -21.24
CA GLY A 516 -9.73 14.77 -20.73
C GLY A 516 -8.29 14.68 -20.28
N ILE A 517 -7.81 15.80 -19.79
CA ILE A 517 -6.47 15.96 -19.23
C ILE A 517 -6.59 16.64 -17.87
N ASN A 518 -6.02 16.02 -16.86
CA ASN A 518 -5.74 16.63 -15.57
C ASN A 518 -4.31 17.13 -15.59
N PHE A 519 -4.14 18.42 -15.40
CA PHE A 519 -2.83 19.05 -15.43
C PHE A 519 -2.06 18.78 -14.13
N ALA A 520 -0.74 18.82 -14.23
CA ALA A 520 0.13 18.69 -13.06
C ALA A 520 -0.24 19.73 -12.00
N ARG A 521 -0.29 19.30 -10.75
CA ARG A 521 -0.60 20.22 -9.65
C ARG A 521 0.52 21.26 -9.51
N LYS A 522 0.15 22.53 -9.50
CA LYS A 522 1.05 23.62 -9.12
C LYS A 522 0.82 23.96 -7.64
N GLY A 523 1.71 23.45 -6.78
CA GLY A 523 1.53 23.56 -5.34
C GLY A 523 0.23 22.93 -4.86
N ASP A 524 -0.64 23.76 -4.31
CA ASP A 524 -1.93 23.33 -3.73
C ASP A 524 -3.08 23.33 -4.72
N PHE A 525 -2.85 23.74 -5.97
CA PHE A 525 -3.87 23.90 -6.99
C PHE A 525 -3.78 22.83 -8.07
N GLY A 526 -4.90 22.18 -8.39
CA GLY A 526 -5.03 21.22 -9.48
C GLY A 526 -6.24 21.58 -10.35
N TRP A 527 -6.14 21.38 -11.65
CA TRP A 527 -7.22 21.61 -12.60
C TRP A 527 -7.15 20.60 -13.75
N GLY A 528 -8.28 20.42 -14.42
CA GLY A 528 -8.42 19.56 -15.58
C GLY A 528 -9.52 20.03 -16.49
N ILE A 529 -9.44 19.63 -17.74
CA ILE A 529 -10.44 19.89 -18.77
C ILE A 529 -10.78 18.59 -19.47
N GLY A 530 -12.04 18.42 -19.82
CA GLY A 530 -12.50 17.21 -20.51
C GLY A 530 -13.65 17.51 -21.48
N TYR A 531 -13.95 16.51 -22.24
CA TYR A 531 -15.09 16.44 -23.12
C TYR A 531 -15.92 15.21 -22.78
N GLN A 532 -17.23 15.37 -22.75
CA GLN A 532 -18.21 14.33 -22.50
C GLN A 532 -19.22 14.24 -23.65
N TYR A 533 -19.41 13.04 -24.14
CA TYR A 533 -20.53 12.68 -25.00
C TYR A 533 -21.47 11.74 -24.26
N GLN A 534 -22.76 11.96 -24.32
CA GLN A 534 -23.78 11.09 -23.73
C GLN A 534 -24.92 10.88 -24.75
N GLU A 535 -25.32 9.62 -24.89
CA GLU A 535 -26.55 9.24 -25.60
C GLU A 535 -27.35 8.29 -24.70
N GLU A 536 -28.55 8.68 -24.34
CA GLU A 536 -29.47 7.88 -23.53
C GLU A 536 -30.74 7.61 -24.35
N THR A 537 -31.15 6.35 -24.46
CA THR A 537 -32.33 5.92 -25.19
C THR A 537 -33.17 5.02 -24.30
N SER A 538 -34.49 5.27 -24.18
CA SER A 538 -35.38 4.49 -23.33
C SER A 538 -36.80 4.53 -23.80
N ASN A 539 -37.54 3.43 -23.62
CA ASN A 539 -38.97 3.41 -23.76
C ASN A 539 -39.72 3.85 -22.51
N ASN A 540 -39.06 3.95 -21.37
CA ASN A 540 -39.65 4.43 -20.12
C ASN A 540 -40.07 5.90 -20.19
N TYR A 541 -39.50 6.70 -21.10
CA TYR A 541 -39.85 8.08 -21.32
C TYR A 541 -41.35 8.21 -21.63
N ASN A 542 -41.87 7.38 -22.52
CA ASN A 542 -43.25 7.39 -22.93
C ASN A 542 -44.20 6.88 -21.83
N SER A 543 -43.76 6.01 -20.97
CA SER A 543 -44.50 5.51 -19.80
C SER A 543 -44.81 6.65 -18.82
N PHE A 544 -43.90 7.57 -18.59
CA PHE A 544 -44.12 8.75 -17.76
C PHE A 544 -45.12 9.76 -18.35
N LEU A 545 -45.34 9.72 -19.68
CA LEU A 545 -46.22 10.63 -20.38
C LEU A 545 -47.64 10.09 -20.67
N ASN A 546 -48.06 9.08 -19.91
CA ASN A 546 -49.40 8.42 -20.03
C ASN A 546 -49.56 7.45 -21.20
N THR A 547 -48.54 7.03 -21.88
CA THR A 547 -48.59 6.00 -22.92
C THR A 547 -48.07 4.66 -22.35
N PHE A 548 -48.78 4.12 -21.35
CA PHE A 548 -48.42 2.80 -20.79
C PHE A 548 -48.35 1.73 -21.88
N GLY A 549 -47.24 1.03 -21.96
CA GLY A 549 -47.04 -0.07 -22.91
C GLY A 549 -46.50 0.35 -24.28
N SER A 550 -46.08 1.58 -24.47
CA SER A 550 -45.40 1.99 -25.71
C SER A 550 -43.98 1.40 -25.73
N ASN A 551 -43.68 0.65 -26.79
CA ASN A 551 -42.32 0.14 -27.05
C ASN A 551 -41.46 1.16 -27.82
N GLU A 552 -41.98 2.36 -28.07
CA GLU A 552 -41.26 3.40 -28.77
C GLU A 552 -40.10 3.95 -27.95
N LEU A 553 -38.95 4.04 -28.59
CA LEU A 553 -37.71 4.49 -27.96
C LEU A 553 -37.53 6.00 -28.16
N SER A 554 -37.30 6.70 -27.08
CA SER A 554 -36.95 8.13 -27.09
C SER A 554 -35.49 8.31 -26.76
N SER A 555 -34.80 9.27 -27.35
CA SER A 555 -33.37 9.46 -27.25
C SER A 555 -33.01 10.90 -26.83
N LEU A 556 -32.08 10.99 -25.91
CA LEU A 556 -31.37 12.22 -25.49
C LEU A 556 -29.91 12.11 -25.94
N LYS A 557 -29.40 13.15 -26.61
CA LYS A 557 -27.99 13.26 -26.99
C LYS A 557 -27.39 14.55 -26.48
N ALA A 558 -26.26 14.46 -25.84
CA ALA A 558 -25.58 15.61 -25.27
C ALA A 558 -24.05 15.57 -25.51
N GLN A 559 -23.51 16.79 -25.71
CA GLN A 559 -22.09 17.04 -25.80
C GLN A 559 -21.71 18.15 -24.83
N ARG A 560 -20.74 17.93 -23.97
CA ARG A 560 -20.38 18.87 -22.91
C ARG A 560 -18.86 19.01 -22.81
N LEU A 561 -18.44 20.20 -22.51
CA LEU A 561 -17.11 20.46 -21.97
C LEU A 561 -17.19 20.39 -20.45
N THR A 562 -16.20 19.78 -19.86
CA THR A 562 -16.09 19.64 -18.40
C THR A 562 -14.80 20.32 -17.93
N GLU A 563 -14.91 21.09 -16.89
CA GLU A 563 -13.77 21.70 -16.21
C GLU A 563 -13.81 21.27 -14.75
N TYR A 564 -12.64 20.97 -14.20
CA TYR A 564 -12.48 20.53 -12.83
C TYR A 564 -11.32 21.29 -12.20
N THR A 565 -11.58 21.91 -11.07
CA THR A 565 -10.59 22.64 -10.28
C THR A 565 -10.58 22.14 -8.85
N SER A 566 -9.42 21.94 -8.28
CA SER A 566 -9.24 21.56 -6.89
C SER A 566 -8.16 22.42 -6.22
N TRP A 567 -8.43 22.83 -5.00
CA TRP A 567 -7.51 23.61 -4.19
C TRP A 567 -7.48 23.09 -2.76
N THR A 568 -6.30 23.07 -2.16
CA THR A 568 -6.11 22.72 -0.76
C THR A 568 -5.13 23.72 -0.15
N SER A 569 -5.51 24.36 0.94
CA SER A 569 -4.61 25.34 1.60
C SER A 569 -3.32 24.70 2.11
N PRO A 570 -2.18 25.42 2.17
CA PRO A 570 -0.90 24.88 2.66
C PRO A 570 -0.99 24.28 4.06
N ASN A 571 -1.84 24.87 4.92
CA ASN A 571 -2.10 24.35 6.27
C ASN A 571 -3.12 23.21 6.32
N LYS A 572 -3.61 22.73 5.18
CA LYS A 572 -4.62 21.66 5.01
C LYS A 572 -5.92 21.89 5.78
N LYS A 573 -6.20 23.12 6.19
CA LYS A 573 -7.46 23.46 6.89
C LYS A 573 -8.62 23.72 5.95
N HIS A 574 -8.33 24.13 4.71
CA HIS A 574 -9.31 24.42 3.68
C HIS A 574 -9.09 23.50 2.47
N SER A 575 -10.16 23.04 1.89
CA SER A 575 -10.15 22.32 0.62
C SER A 575 -11.34 22.79 -0.21
N SER A 576 -11.16 22.92 -1.51
CA SER A 576 -12.23 23.26 -2.44
C SER A 576 -12.12 22.43 -3.70
N ILE A 577 -13.27 21.98 -4.19
CA ILE A 577 -13.42 21.33 -5.48
C ILE A 577 -14.53 22.06 -6.20
N LEU A 578 -14.30 22.43 -7.44
CA LEU A 578 -15.28 23.05 -8.33
C LEU A 578 -15.29 22.26 -9.64
N GLY A 579 -16.47 21.91 -10.13
CA GLY A 579 -16.68 21.30 -11.42
C GLY A 579 -17.71 22.10 -12.21
N VAL A 580 -17.42 22.34 -13.46
CA VAL A 580 -18.30 22.99 -14.43
C VAL A 580 -18.49 22.04 -15.61
N GLU A 581 -19.74 21.76 -15.95
CA GLU A 581 -20.10 21.04 -17.16
C GLU A 581 -21.01 21.96 -17.98
N ALA A 582 -20.68 22.25 -19.22
CA ALA A 582 -21.48 23.09 -20.10
C ALA A 582 -21.49 22.52 -21.51
N GLY A 583 -22.64 22.57 -22.19
CA GLY A 583 -22.75 22.02 -23.52
C GLY A 583 -24.13 22.10 -24.14
N LEU A 584 -24.33 21.27 -25.13
CA LEU A 584 -25.54 21.22 -25.91
C LEU A 584 -26.21 19.84 -25.76
N VAL A 585 -27.51 19.82 -25.66
CA VAL A 585 -28.36 18.65 -25.58
C VAL A 585 -29.50 18.69 -26.57
N THR A 586 -29.78 17.58 -27.24
CA THR A 586 -30.94 17.36 -28.06
C THR A 586 -31.88 16.42 -27.33
N TYR A 587 -33.09 16.89 -27.01
CA TYR A 587 -34.14 16.08 -26.38
C TYR A 587 -35.02 15.40 -27.43
N PRO A 588 -35.82 14.37 -27.06
CA PRO A 588 -36.61 13.58 -28.01
C PRO A 588 -37.52 14.38 -28.94
N ASP A 589 -38.13 15.42 -28.41
CA ASP A 589 -39.17 16.18 -29.14
C ASP A 589 -38.64 17.50 -29.75
N MET A 590 -37.29 17.62 -29.84
CA MET A 590 -36.67 18.86 -30.30
C MET A 590 -35.73 18.61 -31.47
N GLU A 591 -35.86 19.39 -32.52
CA GLU A 591 -34.94 19.37 -33.66
C GLU A 591 -33.66 20.15 -33.40
N LYS A 592 -33.70 21.18 -32.56
CA LYS A 592 -32.57 22.07 -32.29
C LYS A 592 -31.96 21.78 -30.93
N PRO A 593 -30.62 21.69 -30.84
CA PRO A 593 -29.94 21.52 -29.58
C PRO A 593 -30.22 22.72 -28.64
N LYS A 594 -30.38 22.43 -27.34
CA LYS A 594 -30.50 23.43 -26.26
C LYS A 594 -29.21 23.44 -25.42
N PHE A 595 -28.95 24.60 -24.84
CA PHE A 595 -27.84 24.76 -23.88
C PHE A 595 -28.18 24.10 -22.55
N GLN A 596 -27.21 23.45 -21.95
CA GLN A 596 -27.29 22.94 -20.59
C GLN A 596 -25.97 23.23 -19.84
N MET A 597 -26.08 23.39 -18.54
CA MET A 597 -24.96 23.67 -17.66
C MET A 597 -25.19 23.07 -16.28
N LYS A 598 -24.11 22.56 -15.70
CA LYS A 598 -24.09 22.12 -14.32
C LYS A 598 -22.84 22.66 -13.63
N LEU A 599 -23.07 23.34 -12.54
CA LEU A 599 -22.05 23.83 -11.65
C LEU A 599 -22.12 23.00 -10.36
N SER A 600 -21.03 22.39 -9.94
CA SER A 600 -20.97 21.61 -8.70
C SER A 600 -19.70 21.95 -7.94
N GLY A 601 -19.79 21.96 -6.63
CA GLY A 601 -18.62 22.20 -5.82
C GLY A 601 -18.76 21.70 -4.40
N ASN A 602 -17.60 21.54 -3.79
CA ASN A 602 -17.47 21.18 -2.39
C ASN A 602 -16.40 22.05 -1.76
N TYR A 603 -16.69 22.61 -0.60
CA TYR A 603 -15.75 23.37 0.19
C TYR A 603 -15.67 22.78 1.61
N GLY A 604 -14.47 22.40 2.03
CA GLY A 604 -14.19 21.90 3.36
C GLY A 604 -13.39 22.90 4.20
N TYR A 605 -13.81 23.07 5.45
CA TYR A 605 -13.05 23.81 6.45
C TYR A 605 -13.05 23.04 7.77
N LYS A 606 -11.91 22.41 8.09
CA LYS A 606 -11.77 21.57 9.29
C LYS A 606 -12.88 20.51 9.37
N ALA A 607 -13.82 20.68 10.31
CA ALA A 607 -14.95 19.81 10.56
C ALA A 607 -16.19 20.12 9.71
N PHE A 608 -16.19 21.23 8.99
CA PHE A 608 -17.30 21.67 8.15
C PHE A 608 -17.04 21.32 6.70
N SER A 609 -18.09 20.88 6.00
CA SER A 609 -18.11 20.78 4.53
C SER A 609 -19.40 21.40 4.00
N PHE A 610 -19.24 22.13 2.91
CA PHE A 610 -20.34 22.73 2.19
C PHE A 610 -20.30 22.25 0.75
N SER A 611 -21.43 21.75 0.23
CA SER A 611 -21.56 21.36 -1.18
C SER A 611 -22.73 22.04 -1.84
N TYR A 612 -22.57 22.31 -3.13
CA TYR A 612 -23.58 22.92 -3.95
C TYR A 612 -23.63 22.32 -5.34
N ILE A 613 -24.83 22.24 -5.90
CA ILE A 613 -25.06 21.83 -7.28
C ILE A 613 -26.10 22.81 -7.84
N TYR A 614 -25.78 23.44 -8.95
CA TYR A 614 -26.72 24.14 -9.77
C TYR A 614 -26.75 23.52 -11.15
N GLN A 615 -27.93 23.15 -11.64
CA GLN A 615 -28.13 22.53 -12.94
C GLN A 615 -29.18 23.31 -13.73
N TYR A 616 -28.85 23.60 -14.98
CA TYR A 616 -29.71 24.16 -15.97
C TYR A 616 -29.84 23.19 -17.15
N GLY A 617 -31.06 22.83 -17.51
CA GLY A 617 -31.35 21.76 -18.47
C GLY A 617 -31.34 20.37 -17.86
N ALA A 618 -32.16 19.46 -18.37
CA ALA A 618 -32.23 18.09 -17.92
C ALA A 618 -31.04 17.28 -18.46
N TYR A 619 -30.39 16.55 -17.58
CA TYR A 619 -29.21 15.73 -17.90
C TYR A 619 -29.54 14.26 -18.23
N PHE A 620 -30.79 13.85 -17.86
CA PHE A 620 -31.28 12.50 -18.09
C PHE A 620 -32.66 12.53 -18.71
N LEU A 621 -33.03 11.49 -19.45
CA LEU A 621 -34.38 11.36 -20.04
C LEU A 621 -35.47 11.39 -18.99
N SER A 622 -35.25 10.81 -17.82
CA SER A 622 -36.19 10.84 -16.69
C SER A 622 -36.42 12.25 -16.18
N GLU A 623 -35.40 13.07 -16.03
CA GLU A 623 -35.53 14.49 -15.63
C GLU A 623 -36.31 15.26 -16.67
N TYR A 624 -36.06 15.02 -17.97
CA TYR A 624 -36.80 15.67 -19.06
C TYR A 624 -38.26 15.24 -19.09
N ALA A 625 -38.54 13.95 -18.92
CA ALA A 625 -39.90 13.42 -18.88
C ALA A 625 -40.72 14.03 -17.74
N PHE A 626 -40.16 14.10 -16.53
CA PHE A 626 -40.82 14.77 -15.41
C PHE A 626 -41.02 16.28 -15.63
N SER A 627 -40.04 16.94 -16.20
CA SER A 627 -40.15 18.35 -16.56
C SER A 627 -41.29 18.61 -17.55
N LYS A 628 -41.45 17.73 -18.54
CA LYS A 628 -42.53 17.77 -19.51
C LYS A 628 -43.90 17.53 -18.88
N MET A 629 -44.00 16.54 -18.01
CA MET A 629 -45.21 16.23 -17.26
C MET A 629 -45.66 17.41 -16.41
N MET A 630 -44.71 18.18 -15.85
CA MET A 630 -45.02 19.39 -15.06
C MET A 630 -45.14 20.67 -15.89
N ASN A 631 -45.16 20.60 -17.23
CA ASN A 631 -45.16 21.74 -18.15
C ASN A 631 -44.01 22.74 -17.93
N LYS A 632 -42.82 22.24 -17.51
CA LYS A 632 -41.62 23.03 -17.20
C LYS A 632 -40.41 22.67 -18.06
N THR A 633 -40.59 22.09 -19.21
CA THR A 633 -39.52 21.58 -20.06
C THR A 633 -38.51 22.62 -20.52
N GLU A 634 -38.95 23.88 -20.67
CA GLU A 634 -38.07 24.95 -21.17
C GLU A 634 -37.15 25.50 -20.09
N ASP A 635 -37.49 25.34 -18.81
CA ASP A 635 -36.87 25.98 -17.67
C ASP A 635 -36.41 24.97 -16.60
N TYR A 636 -36.03 23.77 -17.01
CA TYR A 636 -35.50 22.81 -16.00
C TYR A 636 -34.31 23.40 -15.24
N LYS A 637 -34.50 23.60 -13.96
CA LYS A 637 -33.47 24.09 -13.04
C LYS A 637 -33.49 23.24 -11.77
N LYS A 638 -32.29 22.96 -11.29
CA LYS A 638 -32.09 22.28 -10.02
C LYS A 638 -31.03 22.99 -9.21
N LEU A 639 -31.37 23.31 -7.99
CA LEU A 639 -30.43 23.83 -7.00
C LEU A 639 -30.39 22.88 -5.83
N SER A 640 -29.18 22.43 -5.45
CA SER A 640 -28.97 21.64 -4.25
C SER A 640 -27.84 22.25 -3.44
N LEU A 641 -28.11 22.53 -2.19
CA LEU A 641 -27.17 23.10 -1.24
C LEU A 641 -27.13 22.18 -0.03
N SER A 642 -25.92 21.88 0.50
CA SER A 642 -25.81 21.13 1.73
C SER A 642 -24.60 21.58 2.54
N ALA A 643 -24.77 21.56 3.85
CA ALA A 643 -23.73 21.87 4.81
C ALA A 643 -23.67 20.78 5.88
N PHE A 644 -22.49 20.28 6.14
CA PHE A 644 -22.25 19.20 7.08
C PHE A 644 -21.19 19.59 8.10
N TYR A 645 -21.39 19.11 9.30
CA TYR A 645 -20.42 19.21 10.38
C TYR A 645 -20.14 17.82 10.94
N ASN A 646 -18.86 17.42 10.97
CA ASN A 646 -18.45 16.12 11.48
C ASN A 646 -17.22 16.30 12.39
N LYS A 647 -17.37 15.99 13.65
CA LYS A 647 -16.29 16.12 14.62
C LYS A 647 -16.40 15.12 15.75
N ALA A 648 -15.24 14.60 16.13
CA ALA A 648 -15.08 13.81 17.34
C ALA A 648 -14.60 14.69 18.51
N PHE A 649 -15.12 14.41 19.69
CA PHE A 649 -14.84 15.09 20.95
C PHE A 649 -14.40 14.10 22.03
N PHE A 650 -13.77 14.60 23.10
CA PHE A 650 -13.40 13.82 24.27
C PHE A 650 -12.55 12.57 23.94
N LYS A 651 -11.49 12.74 23.16
CA LYS A 651 -10.62 11.65 22.68
C LYS A 651 -11.43 10.58 21.93
N ASP A 652 -12.22 11.03 20.96
CA ASP A 652 -13.07 10.23 20.06
C ASP A 652 -14.19 9.42 20.75
N LYS A 653 -14.49 9.73 22.02
CA LYS A 653 -15.63 9.08 22.70
C LYS A 653 -16.98 9.58 22.25
N VAL A 654 -17.08 10.82 21.83
CA VAL A 654 -18.32 11.44 21.33
C VAL A 654 -18.12 11.85 19.88
N ASN A 655 -18.90 11.28 18.98
CA ASN A 655 -18.93 11.65 17.57
C ASN A 655 -20.21 12.37 17.25
N LEU A 656 -20.09 13.58 16.72
CA LEU A 656 -21.20 14.39 16.25
C LEU A 656 -21.11 14.52 14.73
N THR A 657 -22.18 14.13 14.04
CA THR A 657 -22.37 14.43 12.62
C THR A 657 -23.72 15.08 12.46
N SER A 658 -23.77 16.26 11.87
CA SER A 658 -25.00 16.97 11.60
C SER A 658 -24.94 17.65 10.23
N GLY A 659 -26.10 17.86 9.64
CA GLY A 659 -26.14 18.53 8.34
C GLY A 659 -27.51 19.09 8.04
N ILE A 660 -27.49 20.06 7.15
CA ILE A 660 -28.68 20.64 6.54
C ILE A 660 -28.53 20.58 5.03
N SER A 661 -29.63 20.34 4.34
CA SER A 661 -29.66 20.45 2.88
C SER A 661 -30.93 21.08 2.39
N TYR A 662 -30.84 21.68 1.21
CA TYR A 662 -31.94 22.24 0.50
C TYR A 662 -31.82 21.88 -0.98
N THR A 663 -32.86 21.26 -1.51
CA THR A 663 -32.96 20.98 -2.94
C THR A 663 -34.22 21.63 -3.48
N ASP A 664 -34.11 22.32 -4.61
CA ASP A 664 -35.22 22.85 -5.39
C ASP A 664 -35.09 22.29 -6.80
N ASP A 665 -35.97 21.38 -7.17
CA ASP A 665 -36.00 20.78 -8.50
C ASP A 665 -37.42 20.45 -8.95
N VAL A 666 -37.57 20.05 -10.19
CA VAL A 666 -38.88 19.72 -10.78
C VAL A 666 -39.52 18.51 -10.10
N LEU A 667 -38.73 17.56 -9.63
CA LEU A 667 -39.20 16.29 -9.07
C LEU A 667 -39.72 16.45 -7.64
N TYR A 668 -38.92 17.09 -6.78
CA TYR A 668 -39.22 17.19 -5.35
C TYR A 668 -39.67 18.57 -4.90
N GLY A 669 -39.73 19.53 -5.85
CA GLY A 669 -40.00 20.92 -5.52
C GLY A 669 -38.96 21.45 -4.53
N LYS A 670 -39.42 22.23 -3.55
CA LYS A 670 -38.57 22.77 -2.49
C LYS A 670 -38.49 21.77 -1.35
N ALA A 671 -37.34 21.10 -1.24
CA ALA A 671 -37.11 20.02 -0.31
C ALA A 671 -35.97 20.34 0.70
N PRO A 672 -36.27 21.10 1.77
CA PRO A 672 -35.32 21.25 2.86
C PRO A 672 -35.24 19.96 3.67
N SER A 673 -34.01 19.67 4.17
CA SER A 673 -33.79 18.59 5.11
C SER A 673 -32.73 18.92 6.13
N ALA A 674 -32.78 18.26 7.29
CA ALA A 674 -31.78 18.35 8.32
C ALA A 674 -31.57 16.99 8.98
N PHE A 675 -30.36 16.70 9.39
CA PHE A 675 -30.10 15.53 10.20
C PHE A 675 -29.09 15.82 11.31
N PHE A 676 -29.16 15.01 12.35
CA PHE A 676 -28.34 15.10 13.53
C PHE A 676 -28.05 13.69 14.04
N ASN A 677 -26.76 13.33 14.16
CA ASN A 677 -26.30 12.06 14.68
C ASN A 677 -25.31 12.32 15.80
N LEU A 678 -25.60 11.86 16.97
CA LEU A 678 -24.74 11.90 18.13
C LEU A 678 -24.47 10.47 18.60
N LYS A 679 -23.20 10.12 18.72
CA LYS A 679 -22.79 8.79 19.17
C LYS A 679 -21.75 8.90 20.30
N TYR A 680 -22.07 8.33 21.43
CA TYR A 680 -21.13 8.13 22.54
C TYR A 680 -20.61 6.70 22.55
N LEU A 681 -19.29 6.54 22.59
CA LEU A 681 -18.59 5.25 22.59
C LEU A 681 -17.88 5.04 23.92
N GLY A 682 -18.58 4.49 24.90
CA GLY A 682 -18.00 4.09 26.18
C GLY A 682 -17.43 2.68 26.13
N ARG A 683 -16.71 2.29 27.18
CA ARG A 683 -16.12 0.96 27.29
C ARG A 683 -17.18 -0.12 27.53
N GLN A 684 -18.13 0.14 28.42
CA GLN A 684 -19.20 -0.80 28.80
C GLN A 684 -20.50 -0.52 28.07
N TYR A 685 -20.81 0.73 27.79
CA TYR A 685 -22.02 1.14 27.10
C TYR A 685 -21.75 2.20 26.04
N GLY A 686 -22.57 2.19 25.03
CA GLY A 686 -22.65 3.20 23.98
C GLY A 686 -24.06 3.79 23.96
N LEU A 687 -24.16 5.06 23.57
CA LEU A 687 -25.42 5.75 23.36
C LEU A 687 -25.43 6.35 21.98
N TYR A 688 -26.57 6.37 21.31
CA TYR A 688 -26.72 7.13 20.11
C TYR A 688 -28.09 7.77 20.00
N LEU A 689 -28.09 8.92 19.32
CA LEU A 689 -29.28 9.66 18.95
C LEU A 689 -29.13 10.05 17.48
N ASN A 690 -30.03 9.55 16.66
CA ASN A 690 -30.16 9.89 15.25
C ASN A 690 -31.47 10.63 15.05
N SER A 691 -31.44 11.76 14.38
CA SER A 691 -32.63 12.48 13.98
C SER A 691 -32.48 12.93 12.55
N SER A 692 -33.54 12.79 11.77
CA SER A 692 -33.61 13.36 10.42
C SER A 692 -34.98 13.95 10.19
N TRP A 693 -34.98 15.12 9.60
CA TRP A 693 -36.16 15.81 9.17
C TRP A 693 -36.02 16.14 7.69
N TYR A 694 -37.13 15.93 6.94
CA TYR A 694 -37.20 16.37 5.57
C TYR A 694 -38.62 16.75 5.21
N LYS A 695 -38.72 17.73 4.30
CA LYS A 695 -39.96 18.14 3.69
C LYS A 695 -39.76 18.09 2.18
N TYR A 696 -40.72 17.53 1.49
CA TYR A 696 -40.76 17.58 0.03
C TYR A 696 -42.22 17.67 -0.47
N SER A 697 -42.38 18.24 -1.65
CA SER A 697 -43.68 18.37 -2.31
C SER A 697 -43.59 17.79 -3.71
N VAL A 698 -44.41 16.78 -4.00
CA VAL A 698 -44.54 16.20 -5.35
C VAL A 698 -45.96 16.39 -5.80
N GLY A 699 -46.19 17.27 -6.74
CA GLY A 699 -47.55 17.69 -7.15
C GLY A 699 -48.32 18.28 -5.96
N ASN A 700 -49.46 17.68 -5.63
CA ASN A 700 -50.32 18.09 -4.51
C ASN A 700 -49.98 17.40 -3.17
N LEU A 701 -49.01 16.54 -3.15
CA LEU A 701 -48.57 15.82 -1.95
C LEU A 701 -47.46 16.60 -1.24
N ASN A 702 -47.74 17.07 -0.06
CA ASN A 702 -46.78 17.68 0.86
C ASN A 702 -46.45 16.69 1.94
N ASN A 703 -45.23 16.18 1.92
CA ASN A 703 -44.69 15.29 2.97
C ASN A 703 -43.75 16.06 3.89
N ASN A 704 -44.04 16.01 5.18
CA ASN A 704 -43.19 16.52 6.23
C ASN A 704 -42.91 15.37 7.21
N MET A 705 -41.70 14.92 7.25
CA MET A 705 -41.38 13.72 7.97
C MET A 705 -40.20 13.96 8.93
N LEU A 706 -40.46 13.74 10.19
CA LEU A 706 -39.44 13.72 11.25
C LEU A 706 -39.21 12.28 11.69
N THR A 707 -37.96 11.84 11.66
CA THR A 707 -37.53 10.55 12.22
C THR A 707 -36.59 10.82 13.39
N VAL A 708 -36.87 10.20 14.51
CA VAL A 708 -36.00 10.23 15.70
C VAL A 708 -35.72 8.80 16.14
N GLU A 709 -34.48 8.47 16.33
CA GLU A 709 -34.04 7.17 16.80
C GLU A 709 -33.05 7.36 17.96
N ALA A 710 -33.30 6.72 19.06
CA ALA A 710 -32.39 6.68 20.20
C ALA A 710 -32.08 5.24 20.59
N GLY A 711 -30.86 4.96 20.94
CA GLY A 711 -30.47 3.61 21.32
C GLY A 711 -29.36 3.56 22.34
N VAL A 712 -29.40 2.49 23.12
CA VAL A 712 -28.42 2.15 24.14
C VAL A 712 -27.78 0.81 23.79
N THR A 713 -26.48 0.79 23.67
CA THR A 713 -25.68 -0.43 23.42
C THR A 713 -24.95 -0.81 24.71
N LEU A 714 -25.17 -2.02 25.19
CA LEU A 714 -24.42 -2.62 26.28
C LEU A 714 -23.31 -3.51 25.67
N ASN A 715 -22.05 -3.17 25.94
CA ASN A 715 -20.91 -3.99 25.54
C ASN A 715 -20.62 -5.00 26.65
N LEU A 716 -20.85 -6.26 26.39
CA LEU A 716 -20.54 -7.34 27.32
C LEU A 716 -19.02 -7.67 27.24
N PRO A 717 -18.39 -7.99 28.37
CA PRO A 717 -17.01 -8.42 28.37
C PRO A 717 -16.89 -9.72 27.56
N THR A 718 -16.09 -9.67 26.51
CA THR A 718 -15.83 -10.86 25.73
C THR A 718 -14.41 -11.27 25.83
N ASN A 719 -14.22 -12.55 25.96
CA ASN A 719 -12.89 -13.07 25.90
C ASN A 719 -12.43 -13.34 24.48
N THR A 720 -13.28 -13.45 23.49
CA THR A 720 -12.85 -13.53 22.08
C THR A 720 -13.96 -14.03 21.16
N LEU A 721 -13.91 -13.60 19.93
CA LEU A 721 -14.70 -14.08 18.80
C LEU A 721 -13.92 -15.07 17.91
N ASP A 722 -12.94 -15.72 18.47
CA ASP A 722 -12.10 -16.65 17.72
C ASP A 722 -12.64 -18.06 17.89
N PRO A 723 -13.10 -18.69 16.81
CA PRO A 723 -13.49 -20.09 16.88
C PRO A 723 -12.25 -20.93 17.15
N GLY A 724 -12.18 -21.56 18.30
CA GLY A 724 -11.10 -22.46 18.62
C GLY A 724 -10.78 -22.55 20.11
N LYS A 725 -10.13 -23.62 20.48
CA LYS A 725 -9.61 -23.79 21.82
C LYS A 725 -8.44 -22.83 22.03
N LYS A 726 -8.43 -22.15 23.16
CA LYS A 726 -7.38 -21.24 23.56
C LYS A 726 -6.77 -21.62 24.89
N GLY A 727 -5.52 -21.32 25.03
CA GLY A 727 -4.78 -21.56 26.25
C GLY A 727 -3.78 -20.44 26.55
N SER A 728 -2.91 -20.70 27.47
CA SER A 728 -1.80 -19.82 27.82
C SER A 728 -0.49 -20.59 27.91
N ILE A 729 0.58 -19.99 27.38
CA ILE A 729 1.94 -20.40 27.63
C ILE A 729 2.46 -19.58 28.81
N LYS A 730 2.94 -20.26 29.82
CA LYS A 730 3.74 -19.66 30.87
C LYS A 730 5.14 -20.20 30.76
N ALA A 731 6.14 -19.31 30.69
CA ALA A 731 7.54 -19.73 30.70
C ALA A 731 8.27 -19.10 31.85
N PHE A 732 9.14 -19.89 32.46
CA PHE A 732 10.09 -19.47 33.47
C PHE A 732 11.48 -19.44 32.83
N VAL A 733 12.13 -18.30 32.87
CA VAL A 733 13.44 -18.03 32.28
C VAL A 733 14.46 -17.87 33.39
N TYR A 734 15.56 -18.59 33.31
CA TYR A 734 16.60 -18.56 34.34
C TYR A 734 18.00 -18.70 33.73
N TYR A 735 19.00 -18.19 34.43
CA TYR A 735 20.40 -18.35 34.10
C TYR A 735 20.86 -19.70 34.58
N ASP A 736 21.12 -20.63 33.68
CA ASP A 736 21.66 -21.95 33.93
C ASP A 736 23.17 -21.85 34.04
N ASN A 737 23.64 -21.68 35.26
CA ASN A 737 25.06 -21.43 35.54
C ASN A 737 25.90 -22.70 35.46
N ASN A 738 25.29 -23.88 35.60
CA ASN A 738 25.96 -25.18 35.55
C ASN A 738 25.71 -25.99 34.27
N ASP A 739 24.89 -25.40 33.34
CA ASP A 739 24.60 -25.94 32.02
C ASP A 739 23.91 -27.35 32.04
N ASN A 740 23.07 -27.58 33.04
CA ASN A 740 22.37 -28.83 33.22
C ASN A 740 20.93 -28.86 32.76
N ASN A 741 20.38 -27.74 32.27
CA ASN A 741 19.03 -27.54 31.79
C ASN A 741 17.93 -27.74 32.85
N ARG A 742 18.25 -27.56 34.14
CA ARG A 742 17.31 -27.62 35.26
C ARG A 742 17.59 -26.48 36.22
N TYR A 743 16.51 -25.90 36.73
CA TYR A 743 16.62 -24.86 37.74
C TYR A 743 16.97 -25.49 39.10
N ASP A 744 18.15 -25.25 39.61
CA ASP A 744 18.65 -25.80 40.87
C ASP A 744 19.51 -24.78 41.66
N GLU A 745 20.23 -25.28 42.67
CA GLU A 745 21.06 -24.45 43.56
C GLU A 745 22.25 -23.84 42.79
N GLY A 746 22.31 -22.54 42.76
CA GLY A 746 23.30 -21.76 42.01
C GLY A 746 22.75 -21.06 40.76
N ASP A 747 21.52 -21.36 40.35
CA ASP A 747 20.83 -20.71 39.24
C ASP A 747 20.00 -19.50 39.70
N GLU A 748 19.85 -18.55 38.82
CA GLU A 748 19.14 -17.33 39.11
C GLU A 748 18.03 -17.04 38.10
N ALA A 749 16.89 -16.54 38.58
CA ALA A 749 15.81 -16.11 37.71
C ALA A 749 16.26 -14.95 36.80
N ALA A 750 16.03 -15.05 35.51
CA ALA A 750 16.46 -14.04 34.54
C ALA A 750 15.49 -12.84 34.52
N ASP A 751 15.87 -11.76 35.19
CA ASP A 751 15.10 -10.50 35.12
C ASP A 751 15.41 -9.74 33.83
N GLY A 752 14.39 -9.28 33.15
CA GLY A 752 14.53 -8.38 32.02
C GLY A 752 15.02 -9.01 30.72
N TYR A 753 15.13 -10.34 30.65
CA TYR A 753 15.58 -11.04 29.45
C TYR A 753 14.49 -11.10 28.36
N VAL A 754 14.88 -10.89 27.09
CA VAL A 754 13.92 -10.87 25.96
C VAL A 754 13.75 -12.27 25.40
N ILE A 755 12.51 -12.76 25.37
CA ILE A 755 12.08 -14.03 24.78
C ILE A 755 11.16 -13.77 23.60
N MET A 756 11.35 -14.49 22.50
CA MET A 756 10.52 -14.36 21.30
C MET A 756 9.75 -15.64 21.00
N ILE A 757 8.41 -15.57 21.03
CA ILE A 757 7.53 -16.65 20.60
C ILE A 757 6.89 -16.26 19.26
N ASN A 758 7.20 -16.98 18.19
CA ASN A 758 6.94 -16.61 16.80
C ASN A 758 7.53 -15.20 16.48
N ASN A 759 6.68 -14.18 16.37
CA ASN A 759 7.07 -12.80 16.09
C ASN A 759 6.72 -11.85 17.25
N ILE A 760 6.37 -12.38 18.41
CA ILE A 760 6.00 -11.61 19.59
C ILE A 760 7.13 -11.70 20.61
N SER A 761 7.65 -10.54 21.03
CA SER A 761 8.69 -10.45 22.01
C SER A 761 8.13 -10.20 23.41
N PHE A 762 8.68 -10.86 24.40
CA PHE A 762 8.35 -10.76 25.82
C PHE A 762 9.59 -10.33 26.59
N LYS A 763 9.40 -9.64 27.69
CA LYS A 763 10.47 -9.33 28.63
C LYS A 763 10.16 -10.01 29.97
N SER A 764 11.03 -10.89 30.46
CA SER A 764 10.83 -11.57 31.72
C SER A 764 10.73 -10.57 32.89
N ASN A 765 9.90 -10.88 33.86
CA ASN A 765 9.80 -10.09 35.11
C ASN A 765 10.91 -10.47 36.09
N LYS A 766 10.93 -9.85 37.27
CA LYS A 766 11.94 -10.08 38.32
C LYS A 766 12.05 -11.54 38.76
N GLU A 767 10.93 -12.26 38.70
CA GLU A 767 10.87 -13.68 39.02
C GLU A 767 11.14 -14.58 37.80
N GLY A 768 11.67 -14.05 36.69
CA GLY A 768 11.96 -14.78 35.46
C GLY A 768 10.74 -15.22 34.65
N ASN A 769 9.52 -14.78 35.01
CA ASN A 769 8.32 -15.29 34.37
C ASN A 769 7.87 -14.45 33.16
N ILE A 770 7.37 -15.15 32.12
CA ILE A 770 6.56 -14.58 31.02
C ILE A 770 5.26 -15.33 30.87
N GLU A 771 4.20 -14.67 30.39
CA GLU A 771 2.92 -15.29 30.13
C GLU A 771 2.29 -14.79 28.82
N TYR A 772 1.98 -15.72 27.91
CA TYR A 772 1.27 -15.45 26.68
C TYR A 772 -0.13 -16.02 26.76
N LYS A 773 -1.12 -15.12 26.94
CA LYS A 773 -2.51 -15.47 27.22
C LYS A 773 -3.36 -15.57 25.97
N GLN A 774 -4.37 -16.45 26.01
CA GLN A 774 -5.42 -16.60 25.01
C GLN A 774 -4.90 -16.91 23.60
N ILE A 775 -3.85 -17.68 23.51
CA ILE A 775 -3.32 -18.16 22.24
C ILE A 775 -4.17 -19.32 21.72
N PRO A 776 -4.45 -19.35 20.40
CA PRO A 776 -5.09 -20.52 19.78
C PRO A 776 -4.27 -21.79 19.97
N TYR A 777 -4.93 -22.94 19.99
CA TYR A 777 -4.23 -24.22 19.93
C TYR A 777 -3.52 -24.33 18.58
N GLY A 778 -2.29 -24.82 18.58
CA GLY A 778 -1.46 -24.92 17.39
C GLY A 778 0.03 -25.00 17.71
N LYS A 779 0.85 -24.90 16.68
CA LYS A 779 2.31 -24.93 16.79
C LYS A 779 2.84 -23.50 16.87
N TYR A 780 3.71 -23.26 17.84
CA TYR A 780 4.43 -22.03 18.08
C TYR A 780 5.91 -22.35 18.11
N ARG A 781 6.74 -21.37 17.83
CA ARG A 781 8.19 -21.54 17.85
C ARG A 781 8.82 -20.53 18.77
N LEU A 782 9.58 -20.99 19.74
CA LEU A 782 10.51 -20.20 20.51
C LEU A 782 11.71 -19.89 19.60
N LYS A 783 11.86 -18.64 19.19
CA LYS A 783 12.97 -18.19 18.33
C LYS A 783 14.12 -17.72 19.20
N GLN A 784 15.31 -18.13 18.86
CA GLN A 784 16.50 -17.72 19.57
C GLN A 784 16.69 -16.19 19.52
N VAL A 785 16.89 -15.57 20.67
CA VAL A 785 17.34 -14.19 20.83
C VAL A 785 18.64 -14.23 21.60
N ILE A 786 19.72 -13.80 20.97
CA ILE A 786 21.03 -13.77 21.58
C ILE A 786 21.23 -12.37 22.16
N GLN A 787 21.50 -12.29 23.47
CA GLN A 787 21.87 -11.08 24.16
C GLN A 787 23.29 -11.20 24.70
N GLN A 788 23.90 -10.09 25.06
CA GLN A 788 25.25 -10.08 25.57
C GLN A 788 25.38 -11.01 26.79
N GLY A 789 26.16 -12.03 26.67
CA GLY A 789 26.50 -12.99 27.74
C GLY A 789 25.66 -14.28 27.72
N TRP A 790 24.43 -14.26 27.17
CA TRP A 790 23.48 -15.36 27.30
C TRP A 790 22.65 -15.63 26.05
N TYR A 791 22.21 -16.87 25.86
CA TYR A 791 21.26 -17.28 24.81
C TYR A 791 20.39 -18.43 25.30
N TYR A 792 19.34 -18.77 24.58
CA TYR A 792 18.51 -19.96 24.74
C TYR A 792 18.30 -20.64 23.38
N ASP A 793 18.02 -21.93 23.40
CA ASP A 793 17.86 -22.72 22.19
C ASP A 793 16.46 -22.52 21.58
N GLU A 794 16.38 -22.60 20.24
CA GLU A 794 15.11 -22.63 19.54
C GLU A 794 14.37 -23.93 19.85
N MET A 795 13.04 -23.84 20.13
CA MET A 795 12.20 -25.01 20.31
C MET A 795 10.81 -24.80 19.73
N ASP A 796 10.23 -25.90 19.26
CA ASP A 796 8.83 -25.91 18.84
C ASP A 796 7.92 -26.15 20.05
N ILE A 797 6.90 -25.32 20.21
CA ILE A 797 5.95 -25.38 21.29
C ILE A 797 4.60 -25.81 20.71
N GLU A 798 4.10 -26.97 21.10
CA GLU A 798 2.76 -27.40 20.74
C GLU A 798 1.76 -27.00 21.82
N MET A 799 0.85 -26.12 21.48
CA MET A 799 -0.23 -25.68 22.34
C MET A 799 -1.47 -26.54 22.08
N ASN A 800 -1.66 -27.56 22.92
CA ASN A 800 -2.75 -28.55 22.84
C ASN A 800 -3.58 -28.64 24.13
N SER A 801 -3.27 -27.81 25.14
CA SER A 801 -3.89 -27.78 26.45
C SER A 801 -4.22 -26.35 26.87
N HIS A 802 -5.09 -26.19 27.86
CA HIS A 802 -5.49 -24.86 28.35
C HIS A 802 -4.31 -24.07 28.96
N ARG A 803 -3.29 -24.77 29.50
CA ARG A 803 -2.09 -24.17 30.05
C ARG A 803 -0.89 -25.01 29.70
N ARG A 804 0.13 -24.37 29.13
CA ARG A 804 1.44 -24.97 28.86
C ARG A 804 2.50 -24.25 29.68
N SER A 805 3.22 -24.98 30.54
CA SER A 805 4.37 -24.46 31.25
C SER A 805 5.65 -24.88 30.54
N LEU A 806 6.63 -23.98 30.49
CA LEU A 806 7.94 -24.16 29.87
C LEU A 806 8.99 -23.64 30.83
N GLU A 807 10.12 -24.31 30.88
CA GLU A 807 11.34 -23.81 31.48
C GLU A 807 12.31 -23.47 30.37
N ILE A 808 12.93 -22.30 30.44
CA ILE A 808 13.84 -21.78 29.41
C ILE A 808 15.19 -21.49 30.11
N PRO A 809 16.11 -22.44 30.02
CA PRO A 809 17.46 -22.23 30.51
C PRO A 809 18.20 -21.25 29.59
N LEU A 810 18.95 -20.34 30.16
CA LEU A 810 19.84 -19.44 29.46
C LEU A 810 21.27 -19.94 29.63
N HIS A 811 21.91 -20.26 28.52
CA HIS A 811 23.28 -20.72 28.45
C HIS A 811 24.23 -19.57 28.19
N ARG A 812 25.46 -19.63 28.67
CA ARG A 812 26.50 -18.64 28.39
C ARG A 812 26.90 -18.68 26.93
N ASN A 813 26.81 -17.53 26.24
CA ASN A 813 27.29 -17.42 24.88
C ASN A 813 28.81 -17.20 24.80
N GLY A 814 29.36 -17.44 23.62
CA GLY A 814 30.67 -16.96 23.25
C GLY A 814 30.63 -15.69 22.44
N THR A 815 31.75 -15.02 22.28
CA THR A 815 31.85 -13.83 21.46
C THR A 815 32.88 -14.05 20.36
N ILE A 816 32.49 -13.80 19.11
CA ILE A 816 33.45 -13.78 17.99
C ILE A 816 33.71 -12.31 17.64
N ARG A 817 34.98 -11.93 17.68
CA ARG A 817 35.48 -10.62 17.27
C ARG A 817 36.26 -10.75 15.99
N GLY A 818 35.94 -9.94 15.00
CA GLY A 818 36.69 -9.87 13.75
C GLY A 818 36.88 -8.42 13.28
N LYS A 819 37.76 -8.28 12.29
CA LYS A 819 38.12 -6.98 11.74
C LYS A 819 38.26 -7.05 10.23
N ILE A 820 38.04 -5.95 9.57
CA ILE A 820 38.30 -5.75 8.14
C ILE A 820 39.52 -4.84 7.98
N GLU A 821 40.40 -5.20 7.07
CA GLU A 821 41.57 -4.41 6.72
C GLU A 821 41.67 -4.29 5.20
N TYR A 822 42.17 -3.15 4.73
CA TYR A 822 42.43 -2.94 3.30
C TYR A 822 43.91 -3.16 3.02
N SER A 823 44.22 -3.93 1.96
CA SER A 823 45.54 -4.10 1.40
C SER A 823 45.56 -3.63 -0.04
N PHE A 824 46.40 -2.63 -0.35
CA PHE A 824 46.54 -2.10 -1.69
C PHE A 824 47.93 -1.51 -1.94
N ASP A 825 48.40 -1.59 -3.19
CA ASP A 825 49.57 -0.89 -3.61
C ASP A 825 49.28 0.57 -3.93
N ALA A 826 49.86 1.49 -3.22
CA ALA A 826 49.64 2.92 -3.40
C ALA A 826 50.00 3.44 -4.82
N LYS A 827 50.74 2.70 -5.63
CA LYS A 827 51.15 3.09 -6.98
C LYS A 827 50.17 2.66 -8.07
N THR A 828 49.54 1.52 -7.88
CA THR A 828 48.68 0.87 -8.89
C THR A 828 47.21 0.90 -8.59
N ALA A 829 46.82 1.04 -7.33
CA ALA A 829 45.44 1.06 -6.89
C ALA A 829 44.79 2.41 -7.22
N GLN A 830 43.51 2.36 -7.60
CA GLN A 830 42.69 3.56 -7.59
C GLN A 830 42.56 4.09 -6.16
N GLU A 831 42.69 5.37 -5.98
CA GLU A 831 42.38 5.99 -4.72
C GLU A 831 40.90 5.75 -4.42
N PHE A 832 40.63 5.13 -3.31
CA PHE A 832 39.32 4.97 -2.77
C PHE A 832 39.40 5.39 -1.30
N ASN A 833 38.34 6.00 -0.81
CA ASN A 833 38.27 6.31 0.62
C ASN A 833 37.80 5.00 1.31
N PRO A 834 38.70 4.31 2.04
CA PRO A 834 38.36 3.02 2.63
C PRO A 834 37.29 3.22 3.67
N LYS A 835 36.05 2.86 3.33
CA LYS A 835 34.94 2.88 4.27
C LYS A 835 34.95 1.54 5.00
N LEU A 836 35.41 1.52 6.24
CA LEU A 836 35.48 0.33 7.09
C LEU A 836 34.11 0.01 7.75
N GLY A 837 33.29 1.05 8.00
CA GLY A 837 31.99 0.90 8.64
C GLY A 837 30.87 0.52 7.68
N GLY A 838 29.90 -0.27 8.17
CA GLY A 838 28.70 -0.62 7.44
C GLY A 838 28.87 -1.77 6.43
N ILE A 839 29.99 -2.50 6.47
CA ILE A 839 30.17 -3.71 5.67
C ILE A 839 29.46 -4.86 6.38
N LEU A 840 28.64 -5.62 5.67
CA LEU A 840 27.82 -6.67 6.25
C LEU A 840 28.60 -8.00 6.35
N ILE A 841 28.49 -8.60 7.51
CA ILE A 841 29.01 -9.94 7.83
C ILE A 841 27.82 -10.85 8.06
N ASN A 842 27.75 -11.93 7.31
CA ASN A 842 26.76 -13.00 7.48
C ASN A 842 27.33 -14.11 8.34
N ILE A 843 26.56 -14.59 9.29
CA ILE A 843 26.93 -15.66 10.21
C ILE A 843 26.03 -16.85 9.96
N PHE A 844 26.63 -17.97 9.62
CA PHE A 844 25.95 -19.22 9.31
C PHE A 844 26.27 -20.30 10.34
N GLN A 845 25.29 -21.14 10.63
CA GLN A 845 25.48 -22.43 11.30
C GLN A 845 25.02 -23.52 10.31
N GLY A 846 25.99 -24.27 9.81
CA GLY A 846 25.76 -25.10 8.64
C GLY A 846 25.33 -24.24 7.42
N GLU A 847 24.18 -24.56 6.82
CA GLU A 847 23.63 -23.79 5.70
C GLU A 847 22.66 -22.67 6.13
N LYS A 848 22.30 -22.62 7.41
CA LYS A 848 21.32 -21.66 7.94
C LYS A 848 21.99 -20.32 8.26
N LEU A 849 21.54 -19.23 7.64
CA LEU A 849 21.89 -17.88 8.03
C LEU A 849 21.22 -17.56 9.37
N LEU A 850 22.00 -17.37 10.43
CA LEU A 850 21.53 -17.05 11.77
C LEU A 850 21.43 -15.55 12.00
N GLN A 851 22.49 -14.81 11.64
CA GLN A 851 22.62 -13.42 11.97
C GLN A 851 23.32 -12.65 10.85
N ARG A 852 22.99 -11.37 10.71
CA ARG A 852 23.73 -10.44 9.88
C ARG A 852 24.08 -9.22 10.72
N ILE A 853 25.36 -8.90 10.78
CA ILE A 853 25.92 -7.77 11.54
C ILE A 853 26.68 -6.85 10.59
N SER A 854 26.91 -5.62 10.99
CA SER A 854 27.72 -4.66 10.24
C SER A 854 28.95 -4.27 11.02
N THR A 855 30.03 -3.97 10.31
CA THR A 855 31.24 -3.42 10.91
C THR A 855 31.00 -2.00 11.41
N ASP A 856 31.70 -1.62 12.45
CA ASP A 856 31.80 -0.24 12.97
C ASP A 856 32.74 0.64 12.11
N GLU A 857 32.97 1.88 12.54
CA GLU A 857 33.82 2.84 11.81
C GLU A 857 35.29 2.44 11.75
N ASN A 858 35.73 1.56 12.67
CA ASN A 858 37.09 1.02 12.72
C ASN A 858 37.23 -0.30 11.92
N GLY A 859 36.13 -0.77 11.31
CA GLY A 859 36.09 -2.04 10.61
C GLY A 859 35.94 -3.26 11.53
N GLU A 860 35.66 -3.06 12.81
CA GLU A 860 35.48 -4.13 13.75
C GLU A 860 34.03 -4.60 13.81
N PHE A 861 33.83 -5.88 14.11
CA PHE A 861 32.52 -6.45 14.39
C PHE A 861 32.58 -7.42 15.56
N LEU A 862 31.46 -7.49 16.29
CA LEU A 862 31.27 -8.40 17.41
C LEU A 862 30.01 -9.22 17.17
N ALA A 863 30.13 -10.54 17.28
CA ALA A 863 28.99 -11.45 17.21
C ALA A 863 28.87 -12.21 18.52
N PHE A 864 27.70 -12.17 19.14
CA PHE A 864 27.35 -13.01 20.28
C PHE A 864 26.65 -14.27 19.76
N LEU A 865 27.19 -15.43 20.03
CA LEU A 865 26.70 -16.68 19.45
C LEU A 865 26.62 -17.75 20.51
N GLY A 866 25.70 -18.69 20.39
CA GLY A 866 25.71 -19.92 21.19
C GLY A 866 27.01 -20.69 21.02
N THR A 867 27.28 -21.66 21.86
CA THR A 867 28.43 -22.55 21.72
C THR A 867 28.33 -23.38 20.45
N GLY A 868 29.43 -23.52 19.71
CA GLY A 868 29.47 -24.33 18.49
C GLY A 868 30.30 -23.72 17.37
N GLU A 869 30.25 -24.38 16.22
CA GLU A 869 30.97 -23.96 15.01
C GLU A 869 30.10 -23.09 14.10
N TYR A 870 30.70 -22.04 13.61
CA TYR A 870 30.04 -21.05 12.76
C TYR A 870 30.93 -20.70 11.58
N ARG A 871 30.27 -20.41 10.44
CA ARG A 871 30.91 -19.79 9.28
C ARG A 871 30.60 -18.32 9.24
N ILE A 872 31.65 -17.49 9.32
CA ILE A 872 31.59 -16.05 9.27
C ILE A 872 31.93 -15.62 7.85
N SER A 873 31.00 -15.06 7.13
CA SER A 873 31.13 -14.72 5.70
C SER A 873 30.95 -13.24 5.45
N LEU A 874 31.89 -12.66 4.72
CA LEU A 874 31.82 -11.28 4.26
C LEU A 874 30.77 -11.16 3.14
N ASN A 875 29.89 -10.19 3.22
CA ASN A 875 28.94 -9.91 2.12
C ASN A 875 29.59 -8.98 1.08
N GLU A 876 30.12 -9.58 0.02
CA GLU A 876 30.84 -8.83 -1.03
C GLU A 876 30.01 -7.75 -1.71
N SER A 877 28.66 -7.86 -1.73
CA SER A 877 27.80 -6.84 -2.30
C SER A 877 27.83 -5.51 -1.54
N THR A 878 28.38 -5.49 -0.34
CA THR A 878 28.52 -4.30 0.51
C THR A 878 29.91 -3.67 0.44
N LEU A 879 30.83 -4.30 -0.28
CA LEU A 879 32.16 -3.75 -0.51
C LEU A 879 32.14 -2.56 -1.47
N PRO A 880 33.07 -1.61 -1.30
CA PRO A 880 33.26 -0.52 -2.27
C PRO A 880 33.53 -1.04 -3.69
N VAL A 881 33.14 -0.26 -4.69
CA VAL A 881 33.36 -0.60 -6.10
C VAL A 881 34.85 -0.80 -6.36
N ASN A 882 35.19 -1.81 -7.17
CA ASN A 882 36.57 -2.21 -7.50
C ASN A 882 37.36 -2.82 -6.35
N THR A 883 36.70 -3.28 -5.30
CA THR A 883 37.34 -4.08 -4.25
C THR A 883 36.85 -5.53 -4.29
N TYR A 884 37.63 -6.42 -3.68
CA TYR A 884 37.28 -7.85 -3.51
C TYR A 884 38.02 -8.42 -2.30
N CYS A 885 37.49 -9.52 -1.76
CA CYS A 885 38.16 -10.25 -0.71
C CYS A 885 38.52 -11.65 -1.23
N GLU A 886 39.74 -12.09 -1.08
CA GLU A 886 40.17 -13.44 -1.52
C GLU A 886 39.59 -14.54 -0.63
N GLN A 887 39.55 -14.29 0.65
CA GLN A 887 38.97 -15.20 1.65
C GLN A 887 37.66 -14.58 2.14
N THR A 888 36.56 -14.93 1.50
CA THR A 888 35.24 -14.37 1.78
C THR A 888 34.54 -14.97 3.01
N TYR A 889 35.06 -16.05 3.57
CA TYR A 889 34.53 -16.67 4.78
C TYR A 889 35.66 -17.24 5.64
N MET A 890 35.40 -17.40 6.93
CA MET A 890 36.21 -18.06 7.92
C MET A 890 35.31 -18.88 8.82
N ASP A 891 35.76 -20.06 9.18
CA ASP A 891 35.11 -20.90 10.19
C ASP A 891 35.68 -20.53 11.57
N ALA A 892 34.81 -20.46 12.56
CA ALA A 892 35.14 -20.04 13.93
C ALA A 892 34.32 -20.83 14.93
N GLU A 893 34.93 -21.19 16.02
CA GLU A 893 34.29 -21.82 17.17
C GLU A 893 33.94 -20.76 18.22
N SER A 894 32.67 -20.75 18.63
CA SER A 894 32.17 -19.94 19.74
C SER A 894 32.21 -20.79 21.02
N ILE A 895 32.98 -20.36 22.00
CA ILE A 895 33.16 -21.01 23.28
C ILE A 895 32.51 -20.18 24.37
N ALA A 896 31.71 -20.81 25.23
CA ALA A 896 31.00 -20.16 26.34
C ALA A 896 31.92 -19.24 27.17
N GLY A 897 31.53 -17.98 27.33
CA GLY A 897 32.23 -16.99 28.12
C GLY A 897 33.62 -16.57 27.60
N LYS A 898 34.01 -17.00 26.38
CA LYS A 898 35.29 -16.61 25.77
C LYS A 898 35.11 -15.75 24.55
N ILE A 899 36.11 -14.95 24.23
CA ILE A 899 36.19 -14.14 23.01
C ILE A 899 37.14 -14.87 22.04
N SER A 900 36.59 -15.36 20.94
CA SER A 900 37.33 -15.90 19.80
C SER A 900 37.66 -14.77 18.83
N VAL A 901 38.94 -14.54 18.54
CA VAL A 901 39.38 -13.48 17.63
C VAL A 901 39.69 -14.06 16.27
N LEU A 902 39.05 -13.57 15.24
CA LEU A 902 39.30 -13.94 13.84
C LEU A 902 40.48 -13.18 13.25
N ASN A 903 41.16 -13.80 12.30
CA ASN A 903 42.08 -13.09 11.43
C ASN A 903 41.28 -11.99 10.65
N PRO A 904 41.92 -10.86 10.32
CA PRO A 904 41.25 -9.81 9.56
C PRO A 904 40.82 -10.28 8.17
N PHE A 905 39.60 -9.87 7.73
CA PHE A 905 39.26 -9.98 6.33
C PHE A 905 40.05 -8.94 5.54
N VAL A 906 40.96 -9.39 4.67
CA VAL A 906 41.81 -8.52 3.89
C VAL A 906 41.09 -8.18 2.55
N ILE A 907 40.64 -6.96 2.43
CA ILE A 907 40.02 -6.47 1.22
C ILE A 907 41.07 -5.88 0.29
N LYS A 908 41.20 -6.43 -0.90
CA LYS A 908 42.08 -5.98 -1.96
C LYS A 908 41.38 -5.06 -2.94
N VAL A 909 42.12 -4.10 -3.45
CA VAL A 909 41.64 -3.23 -4.56
C VAL A 909 42.05 -3.85 -5.88
N LYS A 910 41.13 -3.93 -6.82
CA LYS A 910 41.37 -4.42 -8.17
C LYS A 910 42.41 -3.55 -8.84
N GLU A 911 43.59 -4.14 -9.13
CA GLU A 911 44.65 -3.44 -9.89
C GLU A 911 44.25 -3.34 -11.34
N LYS A 912 44.39 -2.14 -11.92
CA LYS A 912 44.29 -1.96 -13.37
C LYS A 912 45.63 -2.30 -14.02
N LYS A 913 45.63 -3.29 -14.93
CA LYS A 913 46.77 -3.61 -15.77
C LYS A 913 47.12 -2.40 -16.66
N ILE A 914 48.14 -1.67 -16.32
CA ILE A 914 48.65 -0.57 -17.10
C ILE A 914 49.46 -1.14 -18.27
N ARG A 915 48.92 -1.12 -19.49
CA ARG A 915 49.71 -1.47 -20.69
C ARG A 915 50.52 -0.26 -21.08
N VAL A 916 51.84 -0.35 -20.94
CA VAL A 916 52.77 0.64 -21.47
C VAL A 916 52.94 0.38 -22.96
N LYS A 917 52.41 1.25 -23.82
CA LYS A 917 52.78 1.25 -25.25
C LYS A 917 54.20 1.82 -25.35
N LYS A 918 55.15 1.01 -25.77
CA LYS A 918 56.44 1.52 -26.25
C LYS A 918 56.19 2.09 -27.67
N PHE A 919 56.27 3.36 -27.84
CA PHE A 919 56.36 3.96 -29.17
C PHE A 919 57.79 3.77 -29.64
N GLY A 920 57.98 2.93 -30.63
CA GLY A 920 59.28 2.73 -31.28
C GLY A 920 59.78 4.02 -31.97
N ASN A 921 61.09 4.09 -32.14
CA ASN A 921 61.79 5.19 -32.83
C ASN A 921 61.23 5.46 -34.23
#